data_bfac589ec8213e05d3889c4c32987a34
#
_entry.id   bfac589ec8213e05d3889c4c32987a34
#
_cell.length_a   1.000
_cell.length_b   1.000
_cell.length_c   1.000
_cell.angle_alpha   90.00
_cell.angle_beta   90.00
_cell.angle_gamma   90.00
#
_symmetry.space_group_name_H-M   'P 1'
#
loop_
_entity.id
_entity.type
_entity.pdbx_description
1 polymer ?
#
loop_
_entity_poly.entity_id
_entity_poly.type
_entity_poly.pdbx_seq_one_letter_code
_entity_poly.pdbx_strand_id
1 'polypeptide(L)'
;MKYSNLTLTAAAVTAALAVGTTAQAQDADTVTTENVKVTASRVEQELMDVNMSVSVITAEDIAKSDARTVGDLLKDVPGVRINNDGGQGMKRIKVRGEDTFRTLVMIDGQKIAEHKSMSGSPMLIDPAMIERIEVIKGPASVLYGSDAIGGAVNIITKKGGSKPFEAGVSAGLDNSSNGVSASAYVAGNIDGWKYRLGVAHEKGDDLRTPAGDMTKTGFKSAGVNGFLSYDIDENKTVGLTLDHFDMKFMSGSAMPGYEDFLVDVPEWKRDKVGLFADFRNLGEYLSRIRADVFYQKSTKNMLNHVAGSGMPFTVDNYADNETDQYGFSLQSDWQLGESNYLVAGYEYNRDELKATSNTISTLGRMGAVMMKLPVGSLYYNNDGVYNGSMQTHALFASMETTLPADFTLNYGARYTYVKTDMDDAYSVKKYALGMNAGKPGTKTDTAGNQSDDRVIFNAGITWTGIEDLTLRALWSQGFRAPLLQERYIPTSMGSSMGMTYGNPDLDPETSDNFEIGARFIRGGLMLDTAAFLSLADDYIAAVADGPVNKRYANIAKAKTFGVELSAAYRIGLTGFEPYANVTWIRRQYDNGVGFKTYDTATPEIVARYGVRWTGSYDALALRTDLYAHSQTATKYDDGVAGSSSAYRLGGATTLNLTAGFSFGPQKQYSLDAGLYNIFDKKYQDNQSIYEPARYFSLKMNARF
;
A
#
# COMPACT_ATOMS: atom_id res chain seq x y z
N MET A 1 1.79 40.33 0.51
CA MET A 1 0.83 39.35 -0.08
C MET A 1 0.48 38.16 0.83
N LYS A 2 0.77 38.23 2.14
CA LYS A 2 0.54 37.08 3.08
C LYS A 2 -0.85 37.03 3.75
N TYR A 3 -1.72 38.00 3.54
CA TYR A 3 -3.02 38.09 4.22
C TYR A 3 -4.26 37.96 3.33
N SER A 4 -4.13 37.97 2.00
CA SER A 4 -5.30 37.90 1.08
C SER A 4 -5.85 36.47 0.93
N ASN A 5 -5.04 35.44 1.17
CA ASN A 5 -5.48 34.04 0.97
C ASN A 5 -6.25 33.49 2.17
N LEU A 6 -6.05 34.03 3.38
CA LEU A 6 -6.79 33.60 4.58
C LEU A 6 -8.25 34.07 4.57
N THR A 7 -8.53 35.22 3.97
CA THR A 7 -9.88 35.80 3.94
C THR A 7 -10.84 35.08 3.00
N LEU A 8 -10.36 34.54 1.88
CA LEU A 8 -11.20 33.76 0.96
C LEU A 8 -11.55 32.36 1.52
N THR A 9 -10.60 31.72 2.19
CA THR A 9 -10.83 30.39 2.82
C THR A 9 -11.75 30.51 4.04
N ALA A 10 -11.60 31.57 4.85
CA ALA A 10 -12.48 31.85 5.98
C ALA A 10 -13.91 32.19 5.52
N ALA A 11 -14.05 32.92 4.43
CA ALA A 11 -15.38 33.28 3.87
C ALA A 11 -16.11 32.05 3.32
N ALA A 12 -15.42 31.11 2.67
CA ALA A 12 -16.03 29.87 2.19
C ALA A 12 -16.47 28.95 3.33
N VAL A 13 -15.66 28.84 4.39
CA VAL A 13 -16.00 28.06 5.59
C VAL A 13 -17.11 28.73 6.39
N THR A 14 -17.11 30.07 6.51
CA THR A 14 -18.18 30.80 7.21
C THR A 14 -19.51 30.79 6.43
N ALA A 15 -19.48 30.81 5.11
CA ALA A 15 -20.65 30.65 4.27
C ALA A 15 -21.25 29.23 4.39
N ALA A 16 -20.41 28.18 4.43
CA ALA A 16 -20.86 26.82 4.65
C ALA A 16 -21.49 26.60 6.05
N LEU A 17 -20.94 27.24 7.08
CA LEU A 17 -21.48 27.20 8.45
C LEU A 17 -22.77 28.05 8.64
N ALA A 18 -22.89 29.16 7.91
CA ALA A 18 -24.07 30.03 8.02
C ALA A 18 -25.31 29.48 7.30
N VAL A 19 -25.15 28.66 6.28
CA VAL A 19 -26.26 28.01 5.54
C VAL A 19 -26.82 26.80 6.31
N GLY A 20 -26.03 26.25 7.26
CA GLY A 20 -26.37 25.03 8.02
C GLY A 20 -27.58 25.14 8.96
N THR A 21 -28.14 26.34 9.19
CA THR A 21 -29.29 26.52 10.12
C THR A 21 -30.66 26.30 9.50
N THR A 22 -30.77 26.14 8.16
CA THR A 22 -32.03 25.93 7.46
C THR A 22 -32.07 24.72 6.51
N ALA A 23 -30.95 23.96 6.40
CA ALA A 23 -30.93 22.75 5.61
C ALA A 23 -31.63 21.61 6.37
N GLN A 24 -32.73 21.10 5.84
CA GLN A 24 -33.33 19.85 6.31
C GLN A 24 -32.49 18.71 5.82
N ALA A 25 -32.08 17.83 6.74
CA ALA A 25 -31.48 16.54 6.39
C ALA A 25 -32.57 15.71 5.70
N GLN A 26 -32.53 15.61 4.39
CA GLN A 26 -33.30 14.63 3.63
C GLN A 26 -32.44 13.40 3.40
N ASP A 27 -33.04 12.21 3.32
CA ASP A 27 -32.34 10.98 2.99
C ASP A 27 -31.45 11.21 1.77
N ALA A 28 -30.20 11.58 2.02
CA ALA A 28 -29.16 11.39 1.03
C ALA A 28 -28.98 9.87 0.95
N ASP A 29 -29.00 9.28 -0.23
CA ASP A 29 -28.60 7.89 -0.46
C ASP A 29 -27.23 7.69 0.20
N THR A 30 -27.26 7.37 1.46
CA THR A 30 -26.08 6.98 2.19
C THR A 30 -25.83 5.55 1.78
N VAL A 31 -24.71 5.34 1.12
CA VAL A 31 -24.07 4.02 1.11
C VAL A 31 -23.89 3.67 2.58
N THR A 32 -24.88 3.05 3.16
CA THR A 32 -24.72 2.40 4.46
C THR A 32 -23.70 1.29 4.23
N THR A 33 -22.80 1.09 5.15
CA THR A 33 -21.85 -0.04 5.11
C THR A 33 -22.55 -1.39 4.94
N GLU A 34 -23.86 -1.46 5.13
CA GLU A 34 -24.72 -2.61 4.89
C GLU A 34 -24.72 -3.09 3.42
N ASN A 35 -24.56 -2.21 2.45
CA ASN A 35 -24.60 -2.55 1.02
C ASN A 35 -23.19 -2.57 0.36
N VAL A 36 -22.11 -2.47 1.14
CA VAL A 36 -20.77 -2.53 0.59
C VAL A 36 -20.39 -3.96 0.26
N LYS A 37 -20.23 -4.24 -1.02
CA LYS A 37 -19.76 -5.53 -1.51
C LYS A 37 -18.23 -5.54 -1.60
N VAL A 38 -17.65 -6.65 -1.17
CA VAL A 38 -16.20 -6.89 -1.18
C VAL A 38 -15.87 -8.19 -1.91
N THR A 39 -14.65 -8.28 -2.39
CA THR A 39 -14.11 -9.48 -3.05
C THR A 39 -13.02 -10.16 -2.21
N ALA A 40 -12.96 -9.84 -0.93
CA ALA A 40 -11.95 -10.34 0.00
C ALA A 40 -11.88 -11.88 0.09
N SER A 41 -12.97 -12.57 -0.17
CA SER A 41 -13.09 -14.04 -0.25
C SER A 41 -12.96 -14.58 -1.68
N ARG A 42 -12.52 -13.80 -2.67
CA ARG A 42 -12.54 -14.07 -4.11
C ARG A 42 -13.93 -14.20 -4.73
N VAL A 43 -14.97 -14.04 -3.94
CA VAL A 43 -16.36 -13.94 -4.36
C VAL A 43 -16.88 -12.59 -3.89
N GLU A 44 -17.79 -11.99 -4.66
CA GLU A 44 -18.46 -10.77 -4.25
C GLU A 44 -19.47 -11.08 -3.15
N GLN A 45 -19.20 -10.61 -1.93
CA GLN A 45 -20.05 -10.81 -0.74
C GLN A 45 -20.34 -9.46 -0.09
N GLU A 46 -21.43 -9.39 0.68
CA GLU A 46 -21.68 -8.24 1.54
C GLU A 46 -20.65 -8.18 2.67
N LEU A 47 -20.26 -6.97 3.05
CA LEU A 47 -19.25 -6.78 4.10
C LEU A 47 -19.67 -7.43 5.43
N MET A 48 -20.97 -7.51 5.71
CA MET A 48 -21.51 -8.15 6.92
C MET A 48 -21.25 -9.65 6.99
N ASP A 49 -21.16 -10.33 5.85
CA ASP A 49 -21.01 -11.78 5.77
C ASP A 49 -19.55 -12.26 5.80
N VAL A 50 -18.61 -11.31 5.70
CA VAL A 50 -17.19 -11.66 5.64
C VAL A 50 -16.63 -11.99 7.02
N ASN A 51 -16.01 -13.16 7.13
CA ASN A 51 -15.44 -13.71 8.38
C ASN A 51 -14.10 -13.09 8.81
N MET A 52 -13.56 -12.14 8.05
CA MET A 52 -12.27 -11.46 8.31
C MET A 52 -12.43 -9.95 8.46
N SER A 53 -11.43 -9.31 9.04
CA SER A 53 -11.40 -7.84 9.12
C SER A 53 -11.07 -7.23 7.76
N VAL A 54 -12.04 -6.57 7.14
CA VAL A 54 -11.90 -5.86 5.86
C VAL A 54 -12.29 -4.39 6.06
N SER A 55 -11.46 -3.49 5.54
CA SER A 55 -11.82 -2.07 5.40
C SER A 55 -11.93 -1.74 3.92
N VAL A 56 -12.94 -0.94 3.57
CA VAL A 56 -13.19 -0.52 2.19
C VAL A 56 -13.12 1.00 2.09
N ILE A 57 -12.41 1.49 1.08
CA ILE A 57 -12.44 2.89 0.66
C ILE A 57 -13.18 2.93 -0.67
N THR A 58 -14.30 3.58 -0.71
CA THR A 58 -15.21 3.61 -1.87
C THR A 58 -14.80 4.66 -2.91
N ALA A 59 -15.34 4.58 -4.13
CA ALA A 59 -15.18 5.61 -5.15
C ALA A 59 -15.65 6.99 -4.66
N GLU A 60 -16.66 7.02 -3.80
CA GLU A 60 -17.18 8.26 -3.22
C GLU A 60 -16.18 8.86 -2.22
N ASP A 61 -15.57 8.03 -1.34
CA ASP A 61 -14.52 8.48 -0.42
C ASP A 61 -13.31 9.02 -1.19
N ILE A 62 -12.89 8.33 -2.26
CA ILE A 62 -11.79 8.76 -3.13
C ILE A 62 -12.11 10.08 -3.83
N ALA A 63 -13.33 10.24 -4.33
CA ALA A 63 -13.75 11.45 -5.02
C ALA A 63 -13.76 12.69 -4.10
N LYS A 64 -14.12 12.49 -2.82
CA LYS A 64 -14.15 13.54 -1.78
C LYS A 64 -12.77 13.83 -1.18
N SER A 65 -11.82 12.92 -1.34
CA SER A 65 -10.47 13.05 -0.80
C SER A 65 -9.59 13.94 -1.67
N ASP A 66 -8.66 14.65 -1.05
CA ASP A 66 -7.55 15.36 -1.71
C ASP A 66 -6.32 14.47 -1.91
N ALA A 67 -6.43 13.18 -1.62
CA ALA A 67 -5.34 12.22 -1.74
C ALA A 67 -4.74 12.22 -3.15
N ARG A 68 -3.42 12.34 -3.21
CA ARG A 68 -2.64 12.34 -4.46
C ARG A 68 -2.03 10.98 -4.76
N THR A 69 -1.90 10.14 -3.75
CA THR A 69 -1.40 8.77 -3.88
C THR A 69 -2.33 7.80 -3.17
N VAL A 70 -2.25 6.53 -3.52
CA VAL A 70 -2.96 5.45 -2.80
C VAL A 70 -2.59 5.42 -1.32
N GLY A 71 -1.33 5.74 -0.97
CA GLY A 71 -0.91 5.83 0.42
C GLY A 71 -1.68 6.91 1.20
N ASP A 72 -1.99 8.03 0.58
CA ASP A 72 -2.77 9.09 1.23
C ASP A 72 -4.21 8.65 1.55
N LEU A 73 -4.82 7.83 0.68
CA LEU A 73 -6.15 7.24 0.92
C LEU A 73 -6.14 6.27 2.11
N LEU A 74 -5.04 5.54 2.30
CA LEU A 74 -4.96 4.45 3.26
C LEU A 74 -4.49 4.88 4.66
N LYS A 75 -3.95 6.09 4.81
CA LYS A 75 -3.31 6.55 6.06
C LYS A 75 -4.23 6.55 7.30
N ASP A 76 -5.55 6.64 7.09
CA ASP A 76 -6.55 6.73 8.16
C ASP A 76 -7.33 5.41 8.36
N VAL A 77 -6.97 4.34 7.65
CA VAL A 77 -7.58 3.01 7.79
C VAL A 77 -7.04 2.34 9.06
N PRO A 78 -7.91 1.85 9.97
CA PRO A 78 -7.47 1.13 11.17
C PRO A 78 -6.57 -0.05 10.85
N GLY A 79 -5.47 -0.21 11.59
CA GLY A 79 -4.49 -1.27 11.36
C GLY A 79 -3.53 -1.03 10.20
N VAL A 80 -3.69 0.06 9.43
CA VAL A 80 -2.80 0.43 8.33
C VAL A 80 -1.88 1.56 8.75
N ARG A 81 -0.63 1.47 8.33
CA ARG A 81 0.35 2.55 8.42
C ARG A 81 1.05 2.74 7.07
N ILE A 82 1.28 3.98 6.71
CA ILE A 82 2.06 4.32 5.53
C ILE A 82 3.50 4.57 5.94
N ASN A 83 4.43 3.83 5.35
CA ASN A 83 5.85 4.10 5.47
C ASN A 83 6.25 5.11 4.39
N ASN A 84 6.60 6.31 4.82
CA ASN A 84 6.98 7.40 3.94
C ASN A 84 8.51 7.39 3.76
N ASP A 85 9.02 6.65 2.78
CA ASP A 85 10.45 6.47 2.55
C ASP A 85 11.05 7.54 1.64
N GLY A 86 10.21 8.33 0.95
CA GLY A 86 10.66 9.22 -0.08
C GLY A 86 9.84 10.52 -0.23
N GLY A 87 9.38 11.10 0.86
CA GLY A 87 8.60 12.32 0.78
C GLY A 87 7.23 12.07 0.13
N GLN A 88 7.04 12.46 -1.13
CA GLN A 88 5.72 12.41 -1.77
C GLN A 88 5.50 11.14 -2.61
N GLY A 89 6.51 10.61 -3.28
CA GLY A 89 6.38 9.54 -4.28
C GLY A 89 6.50 8.12 -3.72
N MET A 90 7.41 7.87 -2.79
CA MET A 90 7.72 6.53 -2.31
C MET A 90 6.98 6.20 -1.01
N LYS A 91 5.72 5.81 -1.13
CA LYS A 91 4.87 5.40 -0.01
C LYS A 91 4.61 3.90 -0.06
N ARG A 92 4.74 3.23 1.08
CA ARG A 92 4.55 1.79 1.25
C ARG A 92 3.54 1.51 2.33
N ILE A 93 2.86 0.38 2.25
CA ILE A 93 1.81 -0.01 3.19
C ILE A 93 2.36 -1.02 4.19
N LYS A 94 2.06 -0.80 5.46
CA LYS A 94 2.21 -1.76 6.55
C LYS A 94 0.84 -2.08 7.14
N VAL A 95 0.48 -3.34 7.21
CA VAL A 95 -0.77 -3.78 7.83
C VAL A 95 -0.44 -4.46 9.16
N ARG A 96 -1.14 -4.06 10.23
CA ARG A 96 -0.95 -4.59 11.60
C ARG A 96 0.51 -4.57 12.07
N GLY A 97 1.26 -3.52 11.66
CA GLY A 97 2.67 -3.34 12.02
C GLY A 97 3.64 -4.29 11.32
N GLU A 98 3.19 -5.21 10.46
CA GLU A 98 4.06 -6.04 9.64
C GLU A 98 4.88 -5.20 8.66
N ASP A 99 6.08 -5.67 8.29
CA ASP A 99 6.92 -4.95 7.34
C ASP A 99 6.26 -4.91 5.95
N THR A 100 6.63 -3.91 5.16
CA THR A 100 6.08 -3.66 3.82
C THR A 100 6.23 -4.83 2.86
N PHE A 101 7.26 -5.69 3.05
CA PHE A 101 7.44 -6.93 2.29
C PHE A 101 6.41 -8.03 2.64
N ARG A 102 5.62 -7.85 3.71
CA ARG A 102 4.62 -8.79 4.20
C ARG A 102 3.20 -8.27 4.03
N THR A 103 3.05 -7.21 3.23
CA THR A 103 1.77 -6.69 2.78
C THR A 103 1.65 -6.87 1.28
N LEU A 104 0.74 -7.74 0.85
CA LEU A 104 0.49 -7.98 -0.56
C LEU A 104 -0.28 -6.81 -1.16
N VAL A 105 0.25 -6.20 -2.23
CA VAL A 105 -0.43 -5.16 -3.01
C VAL A 105 -0.84 -5.73 -4.36
N MET A 106 -2.13 -5.58 -4.68
CA MET A 106 -2.72 -6.04 -5.92
C MET A 106 -3.50 -4.93 -6.62
N ILE A 107 -3.54 -4.99 -7.95
CA ILE A 107 -4.46 -4.22 -8.78
C ILE A 107 -5.32 -5.21 -9.56
N ASP A 108 -6.65 -5.16 -9.35
CA ASP A 108 -7.63 -6.12 -9.89
C ASP A 108 -7.28 -7.58 -9.58
N GLY A 109 -6.80 -7.85 -8.36
CA GLY A 109 -6.41 -9.19 -7.89
C GLY A 109 -5.05 -9.68 -8.40
N GLN A 110 -4.31 -8.87 -9.17
CA GLN A 110 -3.01 -9.23 -9.73
C GLN A 110 -1.88 -8.53 -8.97
N LYS A 111 -0.93 -9.32 -8.47
CA LYS A 111 0.19 -8.85 -7.66
C LYS A 111 1.09 -7.89 -8.45
N ILE A 112 1.56 -6.86 -7.78
CA ILE A 112 2.67 -6.02 -8.27
C ILE A 112 3.96 -6.57 -7.64
N ALA A 113 4.81 -7.20 -8.46
CA ALA A 113 6.07 -7.77 -8.01
C ALA A 113 7.22 -6.75 -8.11
N GLU A 114 8.08 -6.72 -7.09
CA GLU A 114 9.35 -6.03 -7.11
C GLU A 114 10.43 -6.92 -6.45
N HIS A 115 11.33 -7.47 -7.25
CA HIS A 115 12.34 -8.45 -6.81
C HIS A 115 13.67 -7.83 -6.37
N LYS A 116 13.89 -6.56 -6.65
CA LYS A 116 15.04 -5.77 -6.21
C LYS A 116 14.57 -4.43 -5.68
N SER A 117 14.20 -4.44 -4.41
CA SER A 117 13.69 -3.27 -3.69
C SER A 117 14.18 -3.28 -2.25
N MET A 118 14.27 -2.10 -1.67
CA MET A 118 14.54 -1.96 -0.23
C MET A 118 13.27 -1.70 0.59
N SER A 119 12.12 -1.54 -0.04
CA SER A 119 10.92 -0.99 0.60
C SER A 119 9.62 -1.75 0.33
N GLY A 120 9.67 -2.93 -0.29
CA GLY A 120 8.48 -3.73 -0.63
C GLY A 120 7.73 -3.24 -1.88
N SER A 121 6.53 -3.78 -2.10
CA SER A 121 5.76 -3.57 -3.33
C SER A 121 5.26 -2.13 -3.48
N PRO A 122 5.33 -1.55 -4.69
CA PRO A 122 4.85 -0.21 -4.98
C PRO A 122 3.33 -0.16 -5.19
N MET A 123 2.78 1.05 -5.10
CA MET A 123 1.38 1.36 -5.45
C MET A 123 1.36 2.22 -6.71
N LEU A 124 1.57 1.58 -7.86
CA LEU A 124 1.73 2.26 -9.16
C LEU A 124 0.39 2.42 -9.88
N ILE A 125 -0.49 3.24 -9.33
CA ILE A 125 -1.78 3.62 -9.92
C ILE A 125 -2.23 4.98 -9.37
N ASP A 126 -2.91 5.77 -10.21
CA ASP A 126 -3.50 7.05 -9.79
C ASP A 126 -4.85 6.83 -9.08
N PRO A 127 -5.13 7.54 -7.97
CA PRO A 127 -6.41 7.48 -7.27
C PRO A 127 -7.64 7.71 -8.16
N ALA A 128 -7.57 8.53 -9.19
CA ALA A 128 -8.69 8.80 -10.11
C ALA A 128 -9.14 7.56 -10.91
N MET A 129 -8.27 6.55 -11.04
CA MET A 129 -8.53 5.29 -11.75
C MET A 129 -9.23 4.24 -10.87
N ILE A 130 -9.34 4.47 -9.57
CA ILE A 130 -9.74 3.49 -8.57
C ILE A 130 -11.24 3.54 -8.32
N GLU A 131 -11.91 2.39 -8.37
CA GLU A 131 -13.29 2.20 -7.97
C GLU A 131 -13.42 2.03 -6.46
N ARG A 132 -12.59 1.17 -5.88
CA ARG A 132 -12.50 0.97 -4.44
C ARG A 132 -11.17 0.32 -4.07
N ILE A 133 -10.82 0.45 -2.81
CA ILE A 133 -9.67 -0.25 -2.23
C ILE A 133 -10.19 -1.12 -1.10
N GLU A 134 -9.89 -2.41 -1.17
CA GLU A 134 -10.18 -3.38 -0.12
C GLU A 134 -8.90 -3.69 0.65
N VAL A 135 -8.91 -3.45 1.95
CA VAL A 135 -7.80 -3.76 2.85
C VAL A 135 -8.19 -4.94 3.73
N ILE A 136 -7.63 -6.09 3.41
CA ILE A 136 -7.80 -7.33 4.16
C ILE A 136 -6.71 -7.36 5.23
N LYS A 137 -7.09 -7.43 6.50
CA LYS A 137 -6.17 -7.36 7.64
C LYS A 137 -5.95 -8.74 8.24
N GLY A 138 -4.68 -9.05 8.50
CA GLY A 138 -4.27 -10.41 8.85
C GLY A 138 -4.06 -11.30 7.63
N PRO A 139 -3.60 -12.53 7.79
CA PRO A 139 -3.17 -13.36 6.67
C PRO A 139 -4.29 -13.67 5.69
N ALA A 140 -4.05 -13.28 4.47
CA ALA A 140 -4.88 -13.60 3.32
C ALA A 140 -4.18 -14.61 2.38
N SER A 141 -3.14 -15.29 2.86
CA SER A 141 -2.27 -16.12 2.04
C SER A 141 -2.96 -17.34 1.44
N VAL A 142 -3.99 -17.91 2.09
CA VAL A 142 -4.77 -19.01 1.52
C VAL A 142 -5.44 -18.60 0.21
N LEU A 143 -6.02 -17.41 0.16
CA LEU A 143 -6.71 -16.92 -1.03
C LEU A 143 -5.76 -16.23 -2.02
N TYR A 144 -4.76 -15.48 -1.54
CA TYR A 144 -3.97 -14.57 -2.38
C TYR A 144 -2.48 -14.94 -2.49
N GLY A 145 -2.01 -15.94 -1.73
CA GLY A 145 -0.65 -16.47 -1.84
C GLY A 145 0.39 -15.77 -0.99
N SER A 146 1.64 -15.81 -1.46
CA SER A 146 2.81 -15.25 -0.78
C SER A 146 2.67 -13.74 -0.52
N ASP A 147 3.38 -13.26 0.53
CA ASP A 147 3.52 -11.87 0.95
C ASP A 147 2.31 -11.29 1.71
N ALA A 148 1.26 -12.09 1.96
CA ALA A 148 0.05 -11.67 2.66
C ALA A 148 0.04 -12.07 4.14
N ILE A 149 1.20 -12.03 4.83
CA ILE A 149 1.31 -12.34 6.28
C ILE A 149 0.62 -11.25 7.11
N GLY A 150 0.90 -9.99 6.84
CA GLY A 150 0.27 -8.84 7.51
C GLY A 150 -1.14 -8.56 6.99
N GLY A 151 -1.36 -8.84 5.72
CA GLY A 151 -2.61 -8.60 5.02
C GLY A 151 -2.42 -8.36 3.52
N ALA A 152 -3.54 -8.06 2.86
CA ALA A 152 -3.55 -7.74 1.44
C ALA A 152 -4.31 -6.43 1.18
N VAL A 153 -3.84 -5.67 0.19
CA VAL A 153 -4.52 -4.49 -0.34
C VAL A 153 -4.86 -4.75 -1.79
N ASN A 154 -6.14 -4.87 -2.07
CA ASN A 154 -6.65 -5.06 -3.44
C ASN A 154 -7.25 -3.75 -3.95
N ILE A 155 -6.60 -3.16 -4.93
CA ILE A 155 -7.01 -1.93 -5.59
C ILE A 155 -7.84 -2.33 -6.81
N ILE A 156 -9.12 -2.01 -6.80
CA ILE A 156 -10.05 -2.35 -7.86
C ILE A 156 -10.24 -1.15 -8.75
N THR A 157 -9.95 -1.31 -10.03
CA THR A 157 -10.05 -0.24 -11.03
C THR A 157 -11.48 -0.03 -11.49
N LYS A 158 -11.79 1.22 -11.88
CA LYS A 158 -13.07 1.56 -12.51
C LYS A 158 -13.25 0.82 -13.82
N LYS A 159 -14.43 0.25 -14.01
CA LYS A 159 -14.83 -0.49 -15.21
C LYS A 159 -15.68 0.39 -16.14
N GLY A 160 -16.41 -0.18 -17.06
CA GLY A 160 -17.29 0.54 -17.98
C GLY A 160 -18.42 1.33 -17.30
N GLY A 161 -19.06 2.24 -18.03
CA GLY A 161 -20.17 3.02 -17.55
C GLY A 161 -21.47 2.24 -17.40
N SER A 162 -22.48 2.87 -16.78
CA SER A 162 -23.85 2.34 -16.66
C SER A 162 -24.80 2.88 -17.74
N LYS A 163 -24.46 4.04 -18.34
CA LYS A 163 -25.20 4.70 -19.42
C LYS A 163 -24.50 4.48 -20.75
N PRO A 164 -25.16 4.74 -21.89
CA PRO A 164 -24.52 4.65 -23.20
C PRO A 164 -23.26 5.51 -23.34
N PHE A 165 -23.24 6.67 -22.68
CA PHE A 165 -22.10 7.57 -22.61
C PHE A 165 -22.07 8.28 -21.26
N GLU A 166 -20.89 8.30 -20.67
CA GLU A 166 -20.55 9.04 -19.46
C GLU A 166 -19.16 9.66 -19.62
N ALA A 167 -18.96 10.86 -19.10
CA ALA A 167 -17.66 11.50 -19.06
C ALA A 167 -17.48 12.25 -17.75
N GLY A 168 -16.24 12.49 -17.37
CA GLY A 168 -15.96 13.31 -16.19
C GLY A 168 -14.58 13.90 -16.24
N VAL A 169 -14.41 15.00 -15.52
CA VAL A 169 -13.14 15.71 -15.32
C VAL A 169 -12.97 16.06 -13.86
N SER A 170 -11.73 16.05 -13.39
CA SER A 170 -11.35 16.51 -12.06
C SER A 170 -10.10 17.37 -12.14
N ALA A 171 -10.02 18.40 -11.30
CA ALA A 171 -8.83 19.22 -11.12
C ALA A 171 -8.66 19.52 -9.63
N GLY A 172 -7.43 19.48 -9.15
CA GLY A 172 -7.09 19.73 -7.76
C GLY A 172 -5.79 20.54 -7.62
N LEU A 173 -5.67 21.19 -6.48
CA LEU A 173 -4.44 21.87 -6.08
C LEU A 173 -4.28 21.83 -4.56
N ASP A 174 -3.03 21.79 -4.11
CA ASP A 174 -2.66 21.92 -2.71
C ASP A 174 -1.42 22.81 -2.56
N ASN A 175 -1.28 23.46 -1.43
CA ASN A 175 -0.12 24.30 -1.18
C ASN A 175 0.93 23.65 -0.27
N SER A 176 0.80 22.37 0.06
CA SER A 176 1.84 21.64 0.81
C SER A 176 3.13 21.50 -0.01
N SER A 177 2.98 21.37 -1.33
CA SER A 177 4.08 21.25 -2.29
C SER A 177 3.82 21.97 -3.62
N ASN A 178 2.96 23.01 -3.65
CA ASN A 178 2.41 23.59 -4.87
C ASN A 178 1.83 22.52 -5.81
N GLY A 179 1.15 21.55 -5.22
CA GLY A 179 0.61 20.38 -5.90
C GLY A 179 -0.51 20.72 -6.85
N VAL A 180 -0.53 20.05 -8.00
CA VAL A 180 -1.63 20.11 -8.98
C VAL A 180 -1.99 18.71 -9.42
N SER A 181 -3.31 18.43 -9.54
CA SER A 181 -3.83 17.18 -10.08
C SER A 181 -4.85 17.45 -11.17
N ALA A 182 -4.92 16.58 -12.16
CA ALA A 182 -5.94 16.61 -13.20
C ALA A 182 -6.27 15.21 -13.66
N SER A 183 -7.55 14.92 -13.88
CA SER A 183 -7.97 13.66 -14.50
C SER A 183 -9.19 13.86 -15.39
N ALA A 184 -9.34 12.98 -16.38
CA ALA A 184 -10.51 12.92 -17.24
C ALA A 184 -10.82 11.47 -17.59
N TYR A 185 -12.08 11.17 -17.86
CA TYR A 185 -12.49 9.88 -18.37
C TYR A 185 -13.67 9.97 -19.31
N VAL A 186 -13.79 8.97 -20.16
CA VAL A 186 -14.99 8.62 -20.90
C VAL A 186 -15.32 7.15 -20.60
N ALA A 187 -16.60 6.83 -20.49
CA ALA A 187 -17.07 5.47 -20.22
C ALA A 187 -18.45 5.27 -20.85
N GLY A 188 -18.87 4.04 -21.01
CA GLY A 188 -20.24 3.75 -21.46
C GLY A 188 -20.56 2.28 -21.50
N ASN A 189 -21.85 2.02 -21.82
CA ASN A 189 -22.41 0.70 -22.00
C ASN A 189 -23.41 0.76 -23.16
N ILE A 190 -23.11 0.12 -24.29
CA ILE A 190 -23.92 0.12 -25.49
C ILE A 190 -23.95 -1.29 -26.08
N ASP A 191 -25.12 -1.89 -26.22
CA ASP A 191 -25.34 -3.17 -26.92
C ASP A 191 -24.41 -4.29 -26.41
N GLY A 192 -24.24 -4.38 -25.09
CA GLY A 192 -23.38 -5.38 -24.44
C GLY A 192 -21.90 -4.98 -24.37
N TRP A 193 -21.47 -3.92 -25.05
CA TRP A 193 -20.13 -3.37 -24.93
C TRP A 193 -20.04 -2.40 -23.76
N LYS A 194 -19.17 -2.70 -22.79
CA LYS A 194 -18.79 -1.78 -21.72
C LYS A 194 -17.38 -1.28 -21.97
N TYR A 195 -17.22 0.04 -21.92
CA TYR A 195 -15.91 0.64 -22.18
C TYR A 195 -15.61 1.76 -21.19
N ARG A 196 -14.31 1.95 -20.95
CA ARG A 196 -13.78 3.09 -20.22
C ARG A 196 -12.37 3.41 -20.69
N LEU A 197 -12.08 4.70 -20.81
CA LEU A 197 -10.72 5.24 -20.94
C LEU A 197 -10.58 6.38 -19.94
N GLY A 198 -9.60 6.29 -19.06
CA GLY A 198 -9.26 7.30 -18.08
C GLY A 198 -7.82 7.77 -18.23
N VAL A 199 -7.57 9.04 -17.97
CA VAL A 199 -6.24 9.65 -17.92
C VAL A 199 -6.12 10.47 -16.64
N ALA A 200 -4.92 10.48 -16.03
CA ALA A 200 -4.64 11.28 -14.85
C ALA A 200 -3.22 11.82 -14.86
N HIS A 201 -3.02 12.95 -14.21
CA HIS A 201 -1.73 13.59 -14.03
C HIS A 201 -1.66 14.24 -12.66
N GLU A 202 -0.53 14.07 -11.98
CA GLU A 202 -0.24 14.60 -10.66
C GLU A 202 1.16 15.21 -10.65
N LYS A 203 1.34 16.35 -9.98
CA LYS A 203 2.63 17.00 -9.77
C LYS A 203 2.67 17.67 -8.41
N GLY A 204 3.82 17.59 -7.71
CA GLY A 204 4.15 18.40 -6.54
C GLY A 204 5.61 18.81 -6.59
N ASP A 205 5.89 20.04 -6.18
CA ASP A 205 7.25 20.55 -5.95
C ASP A 205 7.76 20.07 -4.57
N ASP A 206 8.79 20.69 -4.04
CA ASP A 206 9.35 20.34 -2.73
C ASP A 206 8.34 20.54 -1.59
N LEU A 207 8.36 19.63 -0.62
CA LEU A 207 7.42 19.58 0.49
C LEU A 207 7.69 20.71 1.49
N ARG A 208 6.66 21.48 1.83
CA ARG A 208 6.69 22.46 2.92
C ARG A 208 6.43 21.78 4.24
N THR A 209 7.36 21.94 5.18
CA THR A 209 7.24 21.37 6.52
C THR A 209 7.34 22.47 7.58
N PRO A 210 6.89 22.21 8.84
CA PRO A 210 7.07 23.18 9.94
C PRO A 210 8.55 23.42 10.31
N ALA A 211 9.47 22.61 9.75
CA ALA A 211 10.91 22.77 9.92
C ALA A 211 11.55 23.60 8.79
N GLY A 212 10.78 24.03 7.80
CA GLY A 212 11.21 24.67 6.55
C GLY A 212 10.94 23.79 5.34
N ASP A 213 11.22 24.30 4.13
CA ASP A 213 11.02 23.53 2.91
C ASP A 213 12.03 22.37 2.86
N MET A 214 11.51 21.16 2.66
CA MET A 214 12.30 19.95 2.54
C MET A 214 12.66 19.75 1.07
N THR A 215 13.87 20.19 0.70
CA THR A 215 14.36 20.10 -0.69
C THR A 215 14.53 18.67 -1.17
N LYS A 216 14.52 18.45 -2.48
CA LYS A 216 14.66 17.13 -3.12
C LYS A 216 13.49 16.18 -2.74
N THR A 217 12.27 16.68 -2.71
CA THR A 217 11.07 15.90 -2.44
C THR A 217 9.99 16.03 -3.51
N GLY A 218 10.35 16.62 -4.66
CA GLY A 218 9.44 16.78 -5.79
C GLY A 218 8.97 15.44 -6.37
N PHE A 219 7.76 15.46 -6.92
CA PHE A 219 7.07 14.28 -7.40
C PHE A 219 6.21 14.62 -8.62
N LYS A 220 6.10 13.66 -9.55
CA LYS A 220 5.24 13.75 -10.72
C LYS A 220 4.79 12.36 -11.13
N SER A 221 3.50 12.20 -11.48
CA SER A 221 2.98 10.98 -12.09
C SER A 221 2.02 11.25 -13.23
N ALA A 222 1.86 10.27 -14.10
CA ALA A 222 0.84 10.23 -15.14
C ALA A 222 0.35 8.80 -15.31
N GLY A 223 -0.93 8.64 -15.61
CA GLY A 223 -1.53 7.33 -15.82
C GLY A 223 -2.58 7.33 -16.90
N VAL A 224 -2.72 6.18 -17.55
CA VAL A 224 -3.79 5.85 -18.49
C VAL A 224 -4.36 4.49 -18.11
N ASN A 225 -5.68 4.39 -18.03
CA ASN A 225 -6.38 3.14 -17.76
C ASN A 225 -7.46 2.92 -18.81
N GLY A 226 -7.44 1.74 -19.42
CA GLY A 226 -8.40 1.30 -20.43
C GLY A 226 -9.13 0.02 -19.99
N PHE A 227 -10.43 -0.02 -20.19
CA PHE A 227 -11.28 -1.19 -19.99
C PHE A 227 -12.21 -1.35 -21.17
N LEU A 228 -12.32 -2.56 -21.69
CA LEU A 228 -13.27 -2.93 -22.72
C LEU A 228 -13.81 -4.33 -22.40
N SER A 229 -15.11 -4.52 -22.37
CA SER A 229 -15.72 -5.84 -22.24
C SER A 229 -16.93 -5.99 -23.16
N TYR A 230 -17.25 -7.22 -23.49
CA TYR A 230 -18.44 -7.59 -24.24
C TYR A 230 -19.22 -8.68 -23.49
N ASP A 231 -20.47 -8.37 -23.19
CA ASP A 231 -21.42 -9.34 -22.64
C ASP A 231 -21.99 -10.17 -23.80
N ILE A 232 -21.53 -11.40 -23.94
CA ILE A 232 -22.01 -12.36 -24.96
C ILE A 232 -23.48 -12.68 -24.71
N ASP A 233 -23.82 -12.86 -23.45
CA ASP A 233 -25.17 -12.97 -22.90
C ASP A 233 -25.16 -12.46 -21.45
N GLU A 234 -26.29 -12.59 -20.74
CA GLU A 234 -26.44 -12.14 -19.35
C GLU A 234 -25.45 -12.78 -18.36
N ASN A 235 -24.90 -13.94 -18.73
CA ASN A 235 -24.05 -14.77 -17.89
C ASN A 235 -22.60 -14.88 -18.38
N LYS A 236 -22.27 -14.39 -19.57
CA LYS A 236 -20.96 -14.58 -20.18
C LYS A 236 -20.37 -13.26 -20.64
N THR A 237 -19.29 -12.89 -20.00
CA THR A 237 -18.54 -11.67 -20.31
C THR A 237 -17.09 -12.02 -20.65
N VAL A 238 -16.56 -11.38 -21.68
CA VAL A 238 -15.12 -11.38 -22.01
C VAL A 238 -14.62 -9.96 -22.01
N GLY A 239 -13.35 -9.74 -21.69
CA GLY A 239 -12.85 -8.38 -21.67
C GLY A 239 -11.34 -8.25 -21.66
N LEU A 240 -10.93 -6.98 -21.82
CA LEU A 240 -9.56 -6.50 -21.92
C LEU A 240 -9.36 -5.36 -20.93
N THR A 241 -8.21 -5.35 -20.27
CA THR A 241 -7.72 -4.24 -19.43
C THR A 241 -6.37 -3.77 -19.94
N LEU A 242 -6.16 -2.45 -19.92
CA LEU A 242 -4.92 -1.79 -20.28
C LEU A 242 -4.57 -0.78 -19.21
N ASP A 243 -3.35 -0.81 -18.68
CA ASP A 243 -2.86 0.16 -17.72
C ASP A 243 -1.47 0.64 -18.13
N HIS A 244 -1.27 1.94 -18.04
CA HIS A 244 0.03 2.59 -18.10
C HIS A 244 0.14 3.56 -16.92
N PHE A 245 1.25 3.48 -16.19
CA PHE A 245 1.56 4.42 -15.10
C PHE A 245 3.05 4.77 -15.13
N ASP A 246 3.36 6.06 -15.12
CA ASP A 246 4.73 6.61 -15.04
C ASP A 246 4.83 7.53 -13.85
N MET A 247 5.87 7.36 -13.05
CA MET A 247 6.16 8.19 -11.87
C MET A 247 7.62 8.57 -11.83
N LYS A 248 7.87 9.80 -11.40
CA LYS A 248 9.20 10.36 -11.10
C LYS A 248 9.15 11.02 -9.76
N PHE A 249 10.16 10.80 -8.94
CA PHE A 249 10.25 11.49 -7.65
C PHE A 249 11.68 11.60 -7.15
N MET A 250 11.87 12.52 -6.22
CA MET A 250 13.09 12.66 -5.44
C MET A 250 12.78 12.48 -3.95
N SER A 251 13.75 11.98 -3.19
CA SER A 251 13.69 11.91 -1.74
C SER A 251 14.99 12.45 -1.15
N GLY A 252 14.88 13.54 -0.39
CA GLY A 252 15.94 14.07 0.47
C GLY A 252 15.86 13.48 1.88
N SER A 253 16.72 13.95 2.79
CA SER A 253 16.69 13.54 4.19
C SER A 253 16.76 14.76 5.12
N ALA A 254 15.97 14.72 6.19
CA ALA A 254 16.01 15.69 7.28
C ALA A 254 16.97 15.27 8.41
N MET A 255 17.66 14.14 8.26
CA MET A 255 18.58 13.63 9.28
C MET A 255 19.86 14.48 9.33
N PRO A 256 20.31 14.91 10.52
CA PRO A 256 21.59 15.60 10.66
C PRO A 256 22.74 14.74 10.12
N GLY A 257 23.63 15.36 9.36
CA GLY A 257 24.77 14.69 8.74
C GLY A 257 24.49 14.03 7.38
N TYR A 258 23.24 14.12 6.89
CA TYR A 258 22.79 13.61 5.59
C TYR A 258 22.23 14.73 4.70
N GLU A 259 22.82 15.93 4.78
CA GLU A 259 22.34 17.14 4.09
C GLU A 259 22.33 16.98 2.56
N ASP A 260 23.25 16.17 2.04
CA ASP A 260 23.38 15.89 0.61
C ASP A 260 22.77 14.53 0.19
N PHE A 261 22.03 13.89 1.07
CA PHE A 261 21.33 12.65 0.72
C PHE A 261 20.27 12.90 -0.37
N LEU A 262 20.25 12.03 -1.38
CA LEU A 262 19.26 12.05 -2.45
C LEU A 262 18.97 10.62 -2.92
N VAL A 263 17.70 10.25 -2.96
CA VAL A 263 17.20 9.20 -3.85
C VAL A 263 16.51 9.90 -5.00
N ASP A 264 16.99 9.73 -6.22
CA ASP A 264 16.37 10.23 -7.45
C ASP A 264 15.85 9.02 -8.25
N VAL A 265 14.56 9.03 -8.55
CA VAL A 265 13.90 8.03 -9.38
C VAL A 265 13.35 8.75 -10.61
N PRO A 266 14.18 8.93 -11.65
CA PRO A 266 13.78 9.64 -12.87
C PRO A 266 12.78 8.87 -13.72
N GLU A 267 12.60 7.58 -13.45
CA GLU A 267 11.66 6.73 -14.14
C GLU A 267 11.22 5.57 -13.25
N TRP A 268 9.91 5.42 -13.07
CA TRP A 268 9.27 4.24 -12.54
C TRP A 268 7.96 4.00 -13.27
N LYS A 269 7.95 3.03 -14.18
CA LYS A 269 6.83 2.73 -15.07
C LYS A 269 6.23 1.36 -14.79
N ARG A 270 4.95 1.26 -15.05
CA ARG A 270 4.22 0.00 -15.11
C ARG A 270 3.30 0.01 -16.33
N ASP A 271 3.49 -0.96 -17.19
CA ASP A 271 2.64 -1.24 -18.36
C ASP A 271 1.98 -2.59 -18.17
N LYS A 272 0.67 -2.69 -18.39
CA LYS A 272 -0.08 -3.93 -18.21
C LYS A 272 -1.13 -4.10 -19.29
N VAL A 273 -1.26 -5.33 -19.78
CA VAL A 273 -2.38 -5.81 -20.57
C VAL A 273 -2.95 -7.07 -19.93
N GLY A 274 -4.26 -7.14 -19.79
CA GLY A 274 -4.95 -8.30 -19.22
C GLY A 274 -6.19 -8.66 -20.03
N LEU A 275 -6.43 -9.96 -20.17
CA LEU A 275 -7.64 -10.54 -20.76
C LEU A 275 -8.35 -11.34 -19.69
N PHE A 276 -9.68 -11.29 -19.69
CA PHE A 276 -10.49 -12.10 -18.80
C PHE A 276 -11.73 -12.68 -19.49
N ALA A 277 -12.18 -13.81 -18.97
CA ALA A 277 -13.48 -14.40 -19.27
C ALA A 277 -14.18 -14.76 -17.96
N ASP A 278 -15.44 -14.38 -17.80
CA ASP A 278 -16.27 -14.62 -16.62
C ASP A 278 -17.60 -15.22 -17.06
N PHE A 279 -17.80 -16.50 -16.81
CA PHE A 279 -18.97 -17.26 -17.19
C PHE A 279 -19.69 -17.73 -15.94
N ARG A 280 -20.96 -17.39 -15.82
CA ARG A 280 -21.82 -17.63 -14.64
C ARG A 280 -23.01 -18.52 -15.00
N ASN A 281 -23.68 -19.06 -13.99
CA ASN A 281 -24.88 -19.91 -14.15
C ASN A 281 -24.67 -21.05 -15.16
N LEU A 282 -23.54 -21.76 -15.03
CA LEU A 282 -23.13 -22.81 -15.97
C LEU A 282 -23.85 -24.15 -15.77
N GLY A 283 -24.50 -24.34 -14.63
CA GLY A 283 -25.25 -25.55 -14.31
C GLY A 283 -25.70 -25.60 -12.85
N GLU A 284 -26.32 -26.70 -12.46
CA GLU A 284 -26.87 -26.89 -11.11
C GLU A 284 -25.78 -26.79 -10.03
N TYR A 285 -24.58 -27.32 -10.29
CA TYR A 285 -23.49 -27.37 -9.32
C TYR A 285 -22.38 -26.34 -9.64
N LEU A 286 -22.10 -26.11 -10.91
CA LEU A 286 -21.05 -25.17 -11.34
C LEU A 286 -21.64 -23.78 -11.57
N SER A 287 -21.44 -22.90 -10.60
CA SER A 287 -22.02 -21.55 -10.60
C SER A 287 -21.23 -20.58 -11.48
N ARG A 288 -19.90 -20.74 -11.55
CA ARG A 288 -19.03 -19.79 -12.25
C ARG A 288 -17.71 -20.42 -12.68
N ILE A 289 -17.18 -19.98 -13.81
CA ILE A 289 -15.78 -20.11 -14.20
C ILE A 289 -15.25 -18.74 -14.57
N ARG A 290 -14.13 -18.37 -13.98
CA ARG A 290 -13.38 -17.16 -14.33
C ARG A 290 -11.94 -17.51 -14.72
N ALA A 291 -11.50 -17.01 -15.85
CA ALA A 291 -10.11 -17.11 -16.30
C ALA A 291 -9.54 -15.71 -16.54
N ASP A 292 -8.32 -15.48 -16.07
CA ASP A 292 -7.58 -14.24 -16.29
C ASP A 292 -6.17 -14.58 -16.80
N VAL A 293 -5.70 -13.83 -17.81
CA VAL A 293 -4.32 -13.87 -18.32
C VAL A 293 -3.81 -12.46 -18.38
N PHE A 294 -2.58 -12.22 -17.94
CA PHE A 294 -1.99 -10.90 -18.04
C PHE A 294 -0.49 -10.94 -18.34
N TYR A 295 -0.03 -9.86 -18.95
CA TYR A 295 1.37 -9.48 -19.03
C TYR A 295 1.53 -8.09 -18.41
N GLN A 296 2.56 -7.93 -17.58
CA GLN A 296 2.91 -6.65 -16.97
C GLN A 296 4.42 -6.45 -17.03
N LYS A 297 4.83 -5.24 -17.39
CA LYS A 297 6.23 -4.81 -17.35
C LYS A 297 6.39 -3.65 -16.36
N SER A 298 7.38 -3.74 -15.48
CA SER A 298 7.78 -2.65 -14.58
C SER A 298 9.24 -2.28 -14.85
N THR A 299 9.51 -0.98 -15.02
CA THR A 299 10.85 -0.43 -15.22
C THR A 299 11.13 0.62 -14.17
N LYS A 300 12.28 0.53 -13.49
CA LYS A 300 12.68 1.49 -12.46
C LYS A 300 14.15 1.84 -12.59
N ASN A 301 14.43 3.11 -12.81
CA ASN A 301 15.78 3.67 -12.81
C ASN A 301 15.95 4.51 -11.54
N MET A 302 17.07 4.34 -10.85
CA MET A 302 17.29 4.98 -9.57
C MET A 302 18.75 5.37 -9.37
N LEU A 303 18.97 6.57 -8.83
CA LEU A 303 20.21 7.02 -8.21
C LEU A 303 19.98 7.14 -6.71
N ASN A 304 20.83 6.48 -5.93
CA ASN A 304 20.94 6.72 -4.49
C ASN A 304 22.28 7.37 -4.21
N HIS A 305 22.25 8.68 -3.96
CA HIS A 305 23.41 9.50 -3.60
C HIS A 305 23.47 9.67 -2.08
N VAL A 306 24.56 9.24 -1.49
CA VAL A 306 24.80 9.36 -0.05
C VAL A 306 26.08 10.11 0.20
N ALA A 307 25.95 11.31 0.73
CA ALA A 307 27.05 12.18 1.15
C ALA A 307 26.68 12.89 2.44
N GLY A 308 27.67 13.30 3.19
CA GLY A 308 27.48 14.05 4.43
C GLY A 308 28.79 14.58 4.98
N SER A 309 28.73 15.64 5.78
CA SER A 309 29.90 16.36 6.31
C SER A 309 30.81 15.48 7.19
N GLY A 310 30.22 14.49 7.87
CA GLY A 310 30.93 13.53 8.73
C GLY A 310 31.31 12.21 8.04
N MET A 311 31.10 12.07 6.74
CA MET A 311 31.35 10.82 6.02
C MET A 311 32.73 10.83 5.33
N PRO A 312 33.51 9.73 5.43
CA PRO A 312 34.79 9.63 4.73
C PRO A 312 34.61 9.45 3.22
N PHE A 313 33.47 8.97 2.77
CA PHE A 313 33.17 8.67 1.38
C PHE A 313 31.82 9.28 0.98
N THR A 314 31.71 9.65 -0.29
CA THR A 314 30.47 9.85 -1.01
C THR A 314 30.21 8.58 -1.82
N VAL A 315 28.95 8.11 -1.84
CA VAL A 315 28.55 6.92 -2.57
C VAL A 315 27.40 7.26 -3.51
N ASP A 316 27.59 7.00 -4.79
CA ASP A 316 26.59 7.06 -5.84
C ASP A 316 26.25 5.62 -6.27
N ASN A 317 25.01 5.19 -6.07
CA ASN A 317 24.56 3.90 -6.52
C ASN A 317 23.45 4.07 -7.57
N TYR A 318 23.80 3.79 -8.81
CA TYR A 318 22.87 3.73 -9.95
C TYR A 318 22.30 2.33 -10.04
N ALA A 319 21.01 2.20 -10.25
CA ALA A 319 20.34 0.92 -10.43
C ALA A 319 19.27 1.05 -11.51
N ASP A 320 19.34 0.14 -12.48
CA ASP A 320 18.32 -0.04 -13.52
C ASP A 320 17.69 -1.41 -13.32
N ASN A 321 16.39 -1.45 -13.10
CA ASN A 321 15.62 -2.67 -12.84
C ASN A 321 14.47 -2.77 -13.83
N GLU A 322 14.36 -3.91 -14.49
CA GLU A 322 13.23 -4.28 -15.33
C GLU A 322 12.65 -5.60 -14.80
N THR A 323 11.35 -5.67 -14.67
CA THR A 323 10.63 -6.90 -14.31
C THR A 323 9.52 -7.14 -15.32
N ASP A 324 9.61 -8.25 -16.04
CA ASP A 324 8.53 -8.78 -16.88
C ASP A 324 7.75 -9.82 -16.07
N GLN A 325 6.43 -9.68 -16.01
CA GLN A 325 5.55 -10.54 -15.25
C GLN A 325 4.46 -11.13 -16.12
N TYR A 326 4.32 -12.46 -16.09
CA TYR A 326 3.28 -13.21 -16.78
C TYR A 326 2.40 -13.90 -15.75
N GLY A 327 1.09 -13.79 -15.89
CA GLY A 327 0.16 -14.43 -14.97
C GLY A 327 -1.00 -15.09 -15.68
N PHE A 328 -1.44 -16.19 -15.09
CA PHE A 328 -2.65 -16.92 -15.46
C PHE A 328 -3.37 -17.33 -14.18
N SER A 329 -4.68 -17.14 -14.12
CA SER A 329 -5.52 -17.71 -13.08
C SER A 329 -6.77 -18.34 -13.65
N LEU A 330 -7.20 -19.45 -13.07
CA LEU A 330 -8.45 -20.10 -13.34
C LEU A 330 -9.17 -20.37 -12.02
N GLN A 331 -10.36 -19.85 -11.88
CA GLN A 331 -11.21 -20.05 -10.71
C GLN A 331 -12.53 -20.70 -11.14
N SER A 332 -13.03 -21.63 -10.35
CA SER A 332 -14.35 -22.21 -10.48
C SER A 332 -15.09 -22.15 -9.15
N ASP A 333 -16.36 -21.77 -9.20
CA ASP A 333 -17.24 -21.62 -8.05
C ASP A 333 -18.36 -22.65 -8.16
N TRP A 334 -18.62 -23.37 -7.08
CA TRP A 334 -19.52 -24.51 -7.05
C TRP A 334 -20.55 -24.38 -5.94
N GLN A 335 -21.82 -24.57 -6.26
CA GLN A 335 -22.91 -24.75 -5.28
C GLN A 335 -23.11 -26.23 -5.03
N LEU A 336 -22.77 -26.72 -3.85
CA LEU A 336 -22.85 -28.12 -3.48
C LEU A 336 -24.02 -28.35 -2.50
N GLY A 337 -25.22 -28.51 -3.05
CA GLY A 337 -26.48 -28.49 -2.30
C GLY A 337 -26.83 -27.06 -1.84
N GLU A 338 -27.72 -26.95 -0.85
CA GLU A 338 -28.22 -25.64 -0.38
C GLU A 338 -27.26 -24.92 0.56
N SER A 339 -26.39 -25.67 1.24
CA SER A 339 -25.60 -25.13 2.36
C SER A 339 -24.11 -24.97 2.08
N ASN A 340 -23.59 -25.46 0.95
CA ASN A 340 -22.15 -25.46 0.71
C ASN A 340 -21.80 -24.74 -0.58
N TYR A 341 -20.87 -23.78 -0.46
CA TYR A 341 -20.31 -23.05 -1.60
C TYR A 341 -18.78 -23.22 -1.63
N LEU A 342 -18.28 -23.80 -2.73
CA LEU A 342 -16.85 -24.07 -2.92
C LEU A 342 -16.27 -23.14 -3.98
N VAL A 343 -15.19 -22.50 -3.66
CA VAL A 343 -14.31 -21.79 -4.60
C VAL A 343 -13.02 -22.59 -4.73
N ALA A 344 -12.64 -22.96 -5.93
CA ALA A 344 -11.39 -23.67 -6.19
C ALA A 344 -10.68 -23.06 -7.39
N GLY A 345 -9.36 -23.09 -7.40
CA GLY A 345 -8.64 -22.50 -8.52
C GLY A 345 -7.17 -22.88 -8.58
N TYR A 346 -6.58 -22.49 -9.72
CA TYR A 346 -5.16 -22.60 -10.02
C TYR A 346 -4.62 -21.25 -10.44
N GLU A 347 -3.41 -20.93 -9.97
CA GLU A 347 -2.67 -19.72 -10.33
C GLU A 347 -1.27 -20.07 -10.78
N TYR A 348 -0.82 -19.39 -11.81
CA TYR A 348 0.55 -19.38 -12.30
C TYR A 348 1.03 -17.94 -12.44
N ASN A 349 2.20 -17.65 -11.88
CA ASN A 349 2.91 -16.40 -12.10
C ASN A 349 4.38 -16.69 -12.42
N ARG A 350 4.94 -15.93 -13.35
CA ARG A 350 6.36 -15.91 -13.66
C ARG A 350 6.84 -14.47 -13.73
N ASP A 351 7.77 -14.14 -12.88
CA ASP A 351 8.44 -12.85 -12.82
C ASP A 351 9.88 -13.02 -13.33
N GLU A 352 10.29 -12.22 -14.30
CA GLU A 352 11.63 -12.21 -14.87
C GLU A 352 12.30 -10.88 -14.55
N LEU A 353 13.37 -10.92 -13.74
CA LEU A 353 14.16 -9.75 -13.36
C LEU A 353 15.37 -9.62 -14.29
N LYS A 354 15.55 -8.41 -14.82
CA LYS A 354 16.81 -7.96 -15.44
C LYS A 354 17.22 -6.69 -14.72
N ALA A 355 18.38 -6.72 -14.07
CA ALA A 355 18.83 -5.59 -13.29
C ALA A 355 20.33 -5.37 -13.42
N THR A 356 20.72 -4.11 -13.40
CA THR A 356 22.12 -3.68 -13.29
C THR A 356 22.29 -2.76 -12.09
N SER A 357 23.50 -2.68 -11.58
CA SER A 357 23.89 -1.66 -10.62
C SER A 357 25.32 -1.18 -10.89
N ASN A 358 25.55 0.11 -10.68
CA ASN A 358 26.88 0.69 -10.69
C ASN A 358 27.03 1.52 -9.41
N THR A 359 27.95 1.11 -8.52
CA THR A 359 28.24 1.84 -7.28
C THR A 359 29.60 2.51 -7.39
N ILE A 360 29.61 3.83 -7.38
CA ILE A 360 30.81 4.67 -7.41
C ILE A 360 31.04 5.24 -6.01
N SER A 361 32.20 4.97 -5.42
CA SER A 361 32.60 5.58 -4.15
C SER A 361 33.77 6.54 -4.39
N THR A 362 33.62 7.75 -3.90
CA THR A 362 34.64 8.80 -3.97
C THR A 362 34.99 9.31 -2.56
N LEU A 363 36.14 9.97 -2.42
CA LEU A 363 36.54 10.54 -1.14
C LEU A 363 35.66 11.75 -0.79
N GLY A 364 34.94 11.66 0.34
CA GLY A 364 34.32 12.79 1.00
C GLY A 364 35.39 13.68 1.70
N ARG A 365 34.96 14.78 2.31
CA ARG A 365 35.90 15.71 2.98
C ARG A 365 36.80 15.04 4.01
N MET A 366 36.23 14.20 4.87
CA MET A 366 37.01 13.51 5.91
C MET A 366 37.98 12.49 5.31
N GLY A 367 37.56 11.71 4.32
CA GLY A 367 38.43 10.75 3.62
C GLY A 367 39.56 11.42 2.86
N ALA A 368 39.30 12.57 2.23
CA ALA A 368 40.29 13.38 1.53
C ALA A 368 41.37 13.87 2.48
N VAL A 369 41.02 14.35 3.66
CA VAL A 369 41.98 14.76 4.71
C VAL A 369 42.80 13.58 5.19
N MET A 370 42.15 12.44 5.50
CA MET A 370 42.81 11.22 5.99
C MET A 370 43.79 10.64 4.97
N MET A 371 43.42 10.64 3.69
CA MET A 371 44.26 10.09 2.62
C MET A 371 45.20 11.08 1.97
N LYS A 372 45.12 12.39 2.33
CA LYS A 372 45.86 13.50 1.72
C LYS A 372 45.68 13.58 0.19
N LEU A 373 44.45 13.38 -0.26
CA LEU A 373 44.04 13.39 -1.66
C LEU A 373 42.88 14.39 -1.87
N PRO A 374 42.62 14.85 -3.09
CA PRO A 374 41.51 15.75 -3.36
C PRO A 374 40.15 15.10 -3.02
N VAL A 375 39.18 15.90 -2.55
CA VAL A 375 37.77 15.51 -2.44
C VAL A 375 37.29 15.08 -3.82
N GLY A 376 36.47 14.03 -3.89
CA GLY A 376 35.97 13.47 -5.13
C GLY A 376 36.89 12.47 -5.83
N SER A 377 38.13 12.21 -5.29
CA SER A 377 38.99 11.17 -5.83
C SER A 377 38.29 9.82 -5.78
N LEU A 378 38.28 9.08 -6.89
CA LEU A 378 37.66 7.75 -6.99
C LEU A 378 38.32 6.78 -6.00
N TYR A 379 37.51 6.16 -5.13
CA TYR A 379 37.97 5.14 -4.19
C TYR A 379 37.75 3.73 -4.74
N TYR A 380 36.52 3.41 -5.16
CA TYR A 380 36.20 2.18 -5.89
C TYR A 380 35.02 2.35 -6.83
N ASN A 381 34.93 1.47 -7.82
CA ASN A 381 33.76 1.21 -8.63
C ASN A 381 33.31 -0.25 -8.43
N ASN A 382 32.00 -0.49 -8.37
CA ASN A 382 31.41 -1.84 -8.27
C ASN A 382 30.27 -1.97 -9.27
N ASP A 383 30.48 -2.76 -10.32
CA ASP A 383 29.49 -3.04 -11.36
C ASP A 383 28.80 -4.37 -11.05
N GLY A 384 27.48 -4.40 -11.07
CA GLY A 384 26.67 -5.60 -10.81
C GLY A 384 25.69 -5.89 -11.95
N VAL A 385 25.47 -7.17 -12.20
CA VAL A 385 24.48 -7.71 -13.15
C VAL A 385 23.68 -8.80 -12.46
N TYR A 386 22.35 -8.73 -12.59
CA TYR A 386 21.42 -9.63 -11.91
C TYR A 386 20.27 -9.97 -12.86
N ASN A 387 20.28 -11.21 -13.36
CA ASN A 387 19.24 -11.75 -14.22
C ASN A 387 18.69 -13.03 -13.61
N GLY A 388 17.39 -13.13 -13.48
CA GLY A 388 16.79 -14.33 -12.90
C GLY A 388 15.28 -14.31 -12.97
N SER A 389 14.66 -15.37 -12.51
CA SER A 389 13.21 -15.51 -12.48
C SER A 389 12.69 -16.14 -11.20
N MET A 390 11.44 -15.82 -10.89
CA MET A 390 10.65 -16.47 -9.85
C MET A 390 9.36 -17.00 -10.46
N GLN A 391 9.14 -18.30 -10.35
CA GLN A 391 7.94 -18.97 -10.83
C GLN A 391 7.11 -19.43 -9.65
N THR A 392 5.81 -19.18 -9.68
CA THR A 392 4.87 -19.58 -8.64
C THR A 392 3.73 -20.37 -9.25
N HIS A 393 3.48 -21.56 -8.71
CA HIS A 393 2.30 -22.38 -9.01
C HIS A 393 1.50 -22.52 -7.73
N ALA A 394 0.19 -22.36 -7.81
CA ALA A 394 -0.66 -22.54 -6.64
C ALA A 394 -1.99 -23.19 -6.99
N LEU A 395 -2.41 -24.11 -6.12
CA LEU A 395 -3.76 -24.67 -6.09
C LEU A 395 -4.42 -24.23 -4.79
N PHE A 396 -5.64 -23.76 -4.84
CA PHE A 396 -6.38 -23.36 -3.66
C PHE A 396 -7.83 -23.86 -3.72
N ALA A 397 -8.39 -24.05 -2.53
CA ALA A 397 -9.80 -24.32 -2.36
C ALA A 397 -10.28 -23.65 -1.06
N SER A 398 -11.45 -23.05 -1.10
CA SER A 398 -12.13 -22.45 0.05
C SER A 398 -13.59 -22.87 0.04
N MET A 399 -14.07 -23.40 1.16
CA MET A 399 -15.44 -23.85 1.35
C MET A 399 -16.14 -22.94 2.35
N GLU A 400 -17.33 -22.52 2.00
CA GLU A 400 -18.29 -21.90 2.90
C GLU A 400 -19.44 -22.87 3.14
N THR A 401 -19.78 -23.11 4.41
CA THR A 401 -20.84 -24.01 4.82
C THR A 401 -21.79 -23.32 5.78
N THR A 402 -23.03 -23.12 5.37
CA THR A 402 -24.09 -22.63 6.24
C THR A 402 -24.53 -23.74 7.18
N LEU A 403 -24.51 -23.47 8.47
CA LEU A 403 -24.89 -24.40 9.55
C LEU A 403 -26.19 -23.92 10.22
N PRO A 404 -26.89 -24.84 10.97
CA PRO A 404 -28.06 -24.44 11.78
C PRO A 404 -27.72 -23.33 12.79
N ALA A 405 -28.74 -22.58 13.23
CA ALA A 405 -28.67 -21.50 14.20
C ALA A 405 -27.81 -20.32 13.76
N ASP A 406 -27.84 -19.99 12.47
CA ASP A 406 -27.23 -18.81 11.84
C ASP A 406 -25.68 -18.79 11.96
N PHE A 407 -25.07 -19.97 11.98
CA PHE A 407 -23.64 -20.11 11.85
C PHE A 407 -23.22 -20.31 10.40
N THR A 408 -22.11 -19.70 10.00
CA THR A 408 -21.41 -19.97 8.73
C THR A 408 -19.98 -20.38 9.03
N LEU A 409 -19.56 -21.53 8.55
CA LEU A 409 -18.20 -22.04 8.67
C LEU A 409 -17.47 -21.82 7.34
N ASN A 410 -16.32 -21.16 7.38
CA ASN A 410 -15.43 -20.95 6.23
C ASN A 410 -14.11 -21.66 6.51
N TYR A 411 -13.64 -22.50 5.59
CA TYR A 411 -12.36 -23.18 5.71
C TYR A 411 -11.73 -23.41 4.35
N GLY A 412 -10.42 -23.39 4.31
CA GLY A 412 -9.71 -23.50 3.05
C GLY A 412 -8.27 -23.97 3.20
N ALA A 413 -7.71 -24.36 2.06
CA ALA A 413 -6.33 -24.75 1.93
C ALA A 413 -5.73 -24.21 0.63
N ARG A 414 -4.43 -23.94 0.66
CA ARG A 414 -3.63 -23.59 -0.51
C ARG A 414 -2.31 -24.33 -0.50
N TYR A 415 -1.99 -24.99 -1.59
CA TYR A 415 -0.65 -25.46 -1.90
C TYR A 415 0.02 -24.43 -2.80
N THR A 416 1.23 -24.00 -2.46
CA THR A 416 2.05 -23.09 -3.27
C THR A 416 3.42 -23.70 -3.47
N TYR A 417 3.86 -23.77 -4.72
CA TYR A 417 5.23 -24.12 -5.12
C TYR A 417 5.88 -22.89 -5.74
N VAL A 418 7.06 -22.53 -5.27
CA VAL A 418 7.85 -21.39 -5.75
C VAL A 418 9.21 -21.88 -6.18
N LYS A 419 9.63 -21.52 -7.39
CA LYS A 419 10.98 -21.79 -7.91
C LYS A 419 11.66 -20.46 -8.22
N THR A 420 12.87 -20.29 -7.71
CA THR A 420 13.75 -19.15 -8.01
C THR A 420 14.95 -19.66 -8.79
N ASP A 421 15.23 -19.05 -9.93
CA ASP A 421 16.42 -19.28 -10.75
C ASP A 421 17.13 -17.95 -10.94
N MET A 422 18.41 -17.88 -10.60
CA MET A 422 19.24 -16.70 -10.76
C MET A 422 20.42 -17.06 -11.67
N ASP A 423 20.28 -16.74 -12.95
CA ASP A 423 21.24 -17.10 -14.00
C ASP A 423 22.53 -16.27 -13.89
N ASP A 424 22.36 -14.95 -13.64
CA ASP A 424 23.44 -14.01 -13.38
C ASP A 424 23.19 -13.29 -12.06
N ALA A 425 24.10 -13.39 -11.13
CA ALA A 425 24.11 -12.63 -9.89
C ALA A 425 25.54 -12.33 -9.49
N TYR A 426 26.19 -11.45 -10.22
CA TYR A 426 27.59 -11.12 -9.91
C TYR A 426 27.81 -9.62 -9.84
N SER A 427 28.86 -9.24 -9.07
CA SER A 427 29.40 -7.89 -9.09
C SER A 427 30.93 -7.94 -9.21
N VAL A 428 31.50 -6.89 -9.79
CA VAL A 428 32.95 -6.73 -9.98
C VAL A 428 33.38 -5.42 -9.33
N LYS A 429 34.09 -5.53 -8.20
CA LYS A 429 34.60 -4.38 -7.44
C LYS A 429 36.05 -4.10 -7.80
N LYS A 430 36.37 -2.87 -8.25
CA LYS A 430 37.70 -2.39 -8.60
C LYS A 430 38.06 -1.19 -7.73
N TYR A 431 39.19 -1.26 -7.04
CA TYR A 431 39.69 -0.17 -6.22
C TYR A 431 40.66 0.71 -7.00
N ALA A 432 40.43 2.02 -6.95
CA ALA A 432 41.34 3.02 -7.49
C ALA A 432 42.38 3.50 -6.45
N LEU A 433 42.03 3.37 -5.15
CA LEU A 433 42.87 3.79 -4.03
C LEU A 433 42.99 2.71 -2.96
N GLY A 434 43.97 2.82 -2.07
CA GLY A 434 44.21 1.91 -0.96
C GLY A 434 45.05 0.68 -1.35
N MET A 435 45.14 -0.31 -0.49
CA MET A 435 46.00 -1.52 -0.65
C MET A 435 45.63 -2.41 -1.84
N ASN A 436 44.41 -2.28 -2.35
CA ASN A 436 43.89 -3.04 -3.50
C ASN A 436 43.90 -2.23 -4.81
N ALA A 437 44.44 -0.99 -4.80
CA ALA A 437 44.53 -0.18 -6.00
C ALA A 437 45.35 -0.86 -7.10
N GLY A 438 44.87 -0.82 -8.33
CA GLY A 438 45.54 -1.41 -9.49
C GLY A 438 45.53 -2.95 -9.57
N LYS A 439 44.92 -3.63 -8.59
CA LYS A 439 44.72 -5.09 -8.66
C LYS A 439 43.52 -5.41 -9.58
N PRO A 440 43.48 -6.64 -10.16
CA PRO A 440 42.29 -7.12 -10.85
C PRO A 440 41.04 -6.97 -9.97
N GLY A 441 39.89 -6.64 -10.60
CA GLY A 441 38.63 -6.51 -9.87
C GLY A 441 38.23 -7.79 -9.17
N THR A 442 37.71 -7.69 -7.96
CA THR A 442 37.16 -8.83 -7.22
C THR A 442 35.76 -9.11 -7.74
N LYS A 443 35.56 -10.30 -8.33
CA LYS A 443 34.23 -10.80 -8.69
C LYS A 443 33.60 -11.49 -7.48
N THR A 444 32.37 -11.09 -7.15
CA THR A 444 31.50 -11.82 -6.24
C THR A 444 30.37 -12.40 -7.09
N ASP A 445 30.17 -13.72 -7.02
CA ASP A 445 29.14 -14.43 -7.76
C ASP A 445 28.22 -15.14 -6.76
N THR A 446 26.93 -14.93 -6.89
CA THR A 446 25.89 -15.46 -5.99
C THR A 446 24.74 -16.08 -6.79
N ALA A 447 24.96 -16.41 -8.07
CA ALA A 447 23.99 -17.11 -8.90
C ALA A 447 23.61 -18.47 -8.29
N GLY A 448 22.39 -18.92 -8.55
CA GLY A 448 21.90 -20.16 -7.99
C GLY A 448 20.41 -20.37 -8.22
N ASN A 449 19.90 -21.49 -7.78
CA ASN A 449 18.49 -21.81 -7.83
C ASN A 449 18.03 -22.45 -6.52
N GLN A 450 16.75 -22.22 -6.18
CA GLN A 450 16.09 -22.81 -5.02
C GLN A 450 14.63 -23.06 -5.35
N SER A 451 14.01 -23.96 -4.59
CA SER A 451 12.57 -24.18 -4.64
C SER A 451 12.00 -24.37 -3.25
N ASP A 452 10.84 -23.80 -3.04
CA ASP A 452 10.08 -23.90 -1.80
C ASP A 452 8.68 -24.38 -2.11
N ASP A 453 8.08 -25.12 -1.20
CA ASP A 453 6.67 -25.44 -1.26
C ASP A 453 6.02 -25.39 0.11
N ARG A 454 4.72 -25.10 0.14
CA ARG A 454 3.96 -25.03 1.39
C ARG A 454 2.48 -25.32 1.16
N VAL A 455 1.90 -26.06 2.10
CA VAL A 455 0.45 -26.09 2.30
C VAL A 455 0.11 -25.22 3.49
N ILE A 456 -0.86 -24.34 3.33
CA ILE A 456 -1.38 -23.48 4.40
C ILE A 456 -2.90 -23.60 4.48
N PHE A 457 -3.45 -23.35 5.66
CA PHE A 457 -4.85 -23.52 5.98
C PHE A 457 -5.46 -22.27 6.60
N ASN A 458 -6.77 -22.15 6.51
CA ASN A 458 -7.58 -21.25 7.31
C ASN A 458 -8.86 -21.94 7.77
N ALA A 459 -9.40 -21.47 8.89
CA ALA A 459 -10.73 -21.84 9.35
C ALA A 459 -11.33 -20.68 10.14
N GLY A 460 -12.55 -20.32 9.82
CA GLY A 460 -13.28 -19.24 10.49
C GLY A 460 -14.74 -19.59 10.66
N ILE A 461 -15.37 -19.01 11.66
CA ILE A 461 -16.79 -19.14 11.94
C ILE A 461 -17.40 -17.75 12.12
N THR A 462 -18.55 -17.55 11.51
CA THR A 462 -19.37 -16.34 11.65
C THR A 462 -20.72 -16.74 12.24
N TRP A 463 -21.26 -15.90 13.10
CA TRP A 463 -22.58 -16.06 13.67
C TRP A 463 -23.40 -14.77 13.52
N THR A 464 -24.61 -14.91 12.97
CA THR A 464 -25.53 -13.81 12.65
C THR A 464 -26.91 -13.97 13.30
N GLY A 465 -27.03 -14.79 14.36
CA GLY A 465 -28.29 -15.11 15.02
C GLY A 465 -28.96 -13.97 15.80
N ILE A 466 -28.32 -12.80 15.88
CA ILE A 466 -28.94 -11.54 16.35
C ILE A 466 -28.94 -10.57 15.16
N GLU A 467 -30.13 -10.03 14.86
CA GLU A 467 -30.31 -9.04 13.80
C GLU A 467 -29.29 -7.89 13.97
N ASP A 468 -28.65 -7.47 12.88
CA ASP A 468 -27.66 -6.39 12.84
C ASP A 468 -26.33 -6.66 13.57
N LEU A 469 -26.12 -7.88 14.12
CA LEU A 469 -24.91 -8.28 14.81
C LEU A 469 -24.24 -9.47 14.13
N THR A 470 -22.99 -9.28 13.73
CA THR A 470 -22.12 -10.37 13.27
C THR A 470 -21.00 -10.61 14.28
N LEU A 471 -20.87 -11.81 14.80
CA LEU A 471 -19.71 -12.27 15.56
C LEU A 471 -18.84 -13.17 14.69
N ARG A 472 -17.52 -13.02 14.77
CA ARG A 472 -16.60 -13.82 13.97
C ARG A 472 -15.38 -14.29 14.77
N ALA A 473 -14.89 -15.46 14.43
CA ALA A 473 -13.60 -15.94 14.87
C ALA A 473 -12.87 -16.58 13.69
N LEU A 474 -11.58 -16.35 13.57
CA LEU A 474 -10.75 -16.78 12.46
C LEU A 474 -9.39 -17.27 12.97
N TRP A 475 -8.96 -18.42 12.48
CA TRP A 475 -7.56 -18.83 12.44
C TRP A 475 -7.11 -18.89 10.99
N SER A 476 -5.93 -18.36 10.69
CA SER A 476 -5.36 -18.38 9.34
C SER A 476 -3.84 -18.44 9.36
N GLN A 477 -3.27 -19.18 8.44
CA GLN A 477 -1.83 -19.27 8.23
C GLN A 477 -1.37 -18.31 7.15
N GLY A 478 -0.23 -17.68 7.39
CA GLY A 478 0.49 -16.86 6.42
C GLY A 478 1.72 -17.56 5.90
N PHE A 479 2.12 -17.19 4.68
CA PHE A 479 3.29 -17.72 4.00
C PHE A 479 3.96 -16.61 3.18
N ARG A 480 5.31 -16.58 3.18
CA ARG A 480 6.10 -15.71 2.33
C ARG A 480 7.37 -16.42 1.86
N ALA A 481 7.51 -16.58 0.54
CA ALA A 481 8.76 -17.07 -0.05
C ALA A 481 9.81 -15.93 -0.06
N PRO A 482 11.11 -16.26 0.16
CA PRO A 482 12.19 -15.30 0.03
C PRO A 482 12.26 -14.70 -1.38
N LEU A 483 12.51 -13.39 -1.49
CA LEU A 483 12.67 -12.70 -2.76
C LEU A 483 14.03 -13.02 -3.41
N LEU A 484 14.16 -12.82 -4.73
CA LEU A 484 15.45 -12.94 -5.45
C LEU A 484 16.54 -12.09 -4.79
N GLN A 485 16.20 -10.87 -4.33
CA GLN A 485 17.14 -10.01 -3.62
C GLN A 485 17.62 -10.62 -2.31
N GLU A 486 16.72 -11.20 -1.52
CA GLU A 486 17.05 -11.74 -0.21
C GLU A 486 17.95 -12.99 -0.31
N ARG A 487 17.83 -13.74 -1.42
CA ARG A 487 18.66 -14.92 -1.67
C ARG A 487 19.95 -14.63 -2.41
N TYR A 488 19.92 -13.75 -3.44
CA TYR A 488 21.02 -13.73 -4.40
C TYR A 488 21.64 -12.35 -4.64
N ILE A 489 20.96 -11.23 -4.34
CA ILE A 489 21.40 -9.91 -4.79
C ILE A 489 22.04 -9.12 -3.65
N PRO A 490 23.37 -8.89 -3.69
CA PRO A 490 23.99 -7.99 -2.73
C PRO A 490 23.56 -6.54 -3.01
N THR A 491 23.15 -5.83 -1.94
CA THR A 491 22.75 -4.43 -2.01
C THR A 491 23.66 -3.53 -1.20
N SER A 492 23.96 -2.34 -1.72
CA SER A 492 24.75 -1.34 -0.99
C SER A 492 23.89 -0.67 0.07
N MET A 493 24.41 -0.52 1.28
CA MET A 493 23.72 0.15 2.40
C MET A 493 23.79 1.68 2.34
N GLY A 494 24.25 2.26 1.23
CA GLY A 494 24.24 3.70 1.01
C GLY A 494 25.10 4.54 1.98
N SER A 495 24.87 4.47 3.26
CA SER A 495 25.54 5.30 4.28
C SER A 495 26.78 4.69 4.90
N SER A 496 27.01 3.39 4.73
CA SER A 496 28.17 2.67 5.27
C SER A 496 28.96 2.06 4.13
N MET A 497 30.22 1.75 4.39
CA MET A 497 31.06 0.97 3.46
C MET A 497 30.58 -0.48 3.30
N GLY A 498 29.48 -0.86 3.97
CA GLY A 498 28.97 -2.23 4.05
C GLY A 498 27.97 -2.57 2.95
N MET A 499 27.83 -3.87 2.74
CA MET A 499 26.86 -4.49 1.84
C MET A 499 25.88 -5.31 2.66
N THR A 500 24.64 -5.43 2.18
CA THR A 500 23.72 -6.49 2.62
C THR A 500 23.79 -7.61 1.59
N TYR A 501 24.28 -8.77 2.02
CA TYR A 501 24.40 -9.96 1.17
C TYR A 501 23.11 -10.78 1.21
N GLY A 502 22.78 -11.40 0.09
CA GLY A 502 21.79 -12.45 0.00
C GLY A 502 22.20 -13.72 0.75
N ASN A 503 21.24 -14.57 1.01
CA ASN A 503 21.43 -15.89 1.59
C ASN A 503 20.57 -16.91 0.84
N PRO A 504 21.16 -17.79 0.01
CA PRO A 504 20.42 -18.82 -0.73
C PRO A 504 19.69 -19.81 0.18
N ASP A 505 20.17 -20.01 1.41
CA ASP A 505 19.67 -21.01 2.36
C ASP A 505 18.51 -20.47 3.23
N LEU A 506 17.85 -19.39 2.81
CA LEU A 506 16.69 -18.86 3.53
C LEU A 506 15.49 -19.81 3.41
N ASP A 507 14.89 -20.11 4.54
CA ASP A 507 13.58 -20.75 4.62
C ASP A 507 12.45 -19.73 4.40
N PRO A 508 11.30 -20.14 3.85
CA PRO A 508 10.11 -19.32 3.79
C PRO A 508 9.58 -18.94 5.17
N GLU A 509 9.10 -17.71 5.28
CA GLU A 509 8.41 -17.25 6.50
C GLU A 509 7.02 -17.86 6.60
N THR A 510 6.62 -18.18 7.83
CA THR A 510 5.27 -18.65 8.14
C THR A 510 4.67 -17.89 9.31
N SER A 511 3.35 -17.85 9.41
CA SER A 511 2.67 -17.29 10.58
C SER A 511 1.36 -18.02 10.88
N ASP A 512 1.03 -18.10 12.19
CA ASP A 512 -0.28 -18.45 12.69
C ASP A 512 -0.96 -17.23 13.26
N ASN A 513 -2.20 -16.99 12.84
CA ASN A 513 -2.94 -15.80 13.20
C ASN A 513 -4.31 -16.17 13.72
N PHE A 514 -4.70 -15.51 14.80
CA PHE A 514 -5.98 -15.70 15.49
C PHE A 514 -6.67 -14.34 15.57
N GLU A 515 -7.93 -14.30 15.22
CA GLU A 515 -8.77 -13.11 15.30
C GLU A 515 -10.13 -13.46 15.88
N ILE A 516 -10.64 -12.57 16.72
CA ILE A 516 -12.05 -12.53 17.12
C ILE A 516 -12.58 -11.12 16.84
N GLY A 517 -13.79 -11.01 16.37
CA GLY A 517 -14.39 -9.71 16.04
C GLY A 517 -15.89 -9.66 16.17
N ALA A 518 -16.40 -8.46 16.25
CA ALA A 518 -17.83 -8.17 16.28
C ALA A 518 -18.12 -6.96 15.38
N ARG A 519 -19.18 -7.06 14.59
CA ARG A 519 -19.73 -5.97 13.78
C ARG A 519 -21.20 -5.77 14.12
N PHE A 520 -21.58 -4.52 14.36
CA PHE A 520 -22.95 -4.16 14.71
C PHE A 520 -23.35 -2.90 13.94
N ILE A 521 -24.49 -2.97 13.25
CA ILE A 521 -25.02 -1.84 12.47
C ILE A 521 -26.52 -1.74 12.73
N ARG A 522 -26.94 -0.75 13.52
CA ARG A 522 -28.37 -0.53 13.82
C ARG A 522 -28.66 0.92 14.22
N GLY A 523 -29.76 1.46 13.75
CA GLY A 523 -30.28 2.76 14.21
C GLY A 523 -29.30 3.92 14.03
N GLY A 524 -28.47 3.89 12.98
CA GLY A 524 -27.41 4.86 12.73
C GLY A 524 -26.11 4.59 13.46
N LEU A 525 -26.03 3.61 14.37
CA LEU A 525 -24.80 3.16 15.01
C LEU A 525 -24.12 2.11 14.13
N MET A 526 -22.86 2.32 13.81
CA MET A 526 -21.94 1.33 13.25
C MET A 526 -20.81 1.10 14.26
N LEU A 527 -20.55 -0.16 14.55
CA LEU A 527 -19.43 -0.59 15.36
C LEU A 527 -18.76 -1.80 14.72
N ASP A 528 -17.47 -1.74 14.44
CA ASP A 528 -16.65 -2.89 14.03
C ASP A 528 -15.42 -2.95 14.93
N THR A 529 -15.21 -4.07 15.59
CA THR A 529 -14.05 -4.28 16.46
C THR A 529 -13.44 -5.65 16.22
N ALA A 530 -12.12 -5.73 16.30
CA ALA A 530 -11.38 -6.99 16.21
C ALA A 530 -10.21 -7.00 17.19
N ALA A 531 -9.99 -8.12 17.86
CA ALA A 531 -8.78 -8.42 18.61
C ALA A 531 -8.01 -9.51 17.86
N PHE A 532 -6.70 -9.35 17.70
CA PHE A 532 -5.88 -10.27 16.91
C PHE A 532 -4.55 -10.61 17.59
N LEU A 533 -4.02 -11.77 17.24
CA LEU A 533 -2.69 -12.27 17.60
C LEU A 533 -2.05 -12.89 16.36
N SER A 534 -0.84 -12.45 16.00
CA SER A 534 -0.01 -13.01 14.94
C SER A 534 1.28 -13.55 15.55
N LEU A 535 1.63 -14.78 15.23
CA LEU A 535 2.85 -15.47 15.62
C LEU A 535 3.58 -15.88 14.34
N ALA A 536 4.72 -15.23 14.05
CA ALA A 536 5.51 -15.50 12.86
C ALA A 536 6.80 -16.20 13.24
N ASP A 537 7.13 -17.24 12.48
CA ASP A 537 8.36 -18.02 12.55
C ASP A 537 9.19 -17.85 11.27
N ASP A 538 10.50 -18.10 11.37
CA ASP A 538 11.48 -17.99 10.27
C ASP A 538 11.52 -16.61 9.61
N TYR A 539 11.26 -15.57 10.40
CA TYR A 539 11.18 -14.19 9.93
C TYR A 539 12.49 -13.71 9.31
N ILE A 540 12.45 -13.28 8.04
CA ILE A 540 13.64 -12.86 7.29
C ILE A 540 14.01 -11.43 7.64
N ALA A 541 15.26 -11.23 8.09
CA ALA A 541 15.80 -9.90 8.38
C ALA A 541 17.28 -9.81 8.00
N ALA A 542 17.75 -8.58 7.76
CA ALA A 542 19.16 -8.32 7.53
C ALA A 542 19.89 -8.19 8.87
N VAL A 543 20.66 -9.19 9.26
CA VAL A 543 21.47 -9.24 10.49
C VAL A 543 22.93 -8.88 10.24
N ALA A 544 23.65 -8.49 11.29
CA ALA A 544 25.07 -8.14 11.18
C ALA A 544 25.91 -9.34 10.68
N ASP A 545 26.76 -9.10 9.68
CA ASP A 545 27.74 -10.03 9.11
C ASP A 545 29.12 -9.35 9.10
N GLY A 546 29.74 -9.29 10.28
CA GLY A 546 30.96 -8.54 10.53
C GLY A 546 30.73 -7.06 10.89
N PRO A 547 31.81 -6.23 10.89
CA PRO A 547 31.74 -4.86 11.43
C PRO A 547 30.88 -3.87 10.64
N VAL A 548 30.70 -4.12 9.33
CA VAL A 548 30.07 -3.15 8.41
C VAL A 548 29.04 -3.79 7.49
N ASN A 549 29.07 -5.11 7.30
CA ASN A 549 28.15 -5.82 6.40
C ASN A 549 26.95 -6.38 7.15
N LYS A 550 25.92 -6.69 6.39
CA LYS A 550 24.74 -7.45 6.82
C LYS A 550 24.52 -8.63 5.87
N ARG A 551 23.78 -9.63 6.33
CA ARG A 551 23.31 -10.75 5.54
C ARG A 551 21.86 -11.04 5.90
N TYR A 552 21.07 -11.44 4.92
CA TYR A 552 19.73 -11.93 5.21
C TYR A 552 19.79 -13.26 5.94
N ALA A 553 18.99 -13.40 6.98
CA ALA A 553 18.87 -14.61 7.78
C ALA A 553 17.45 -14.75 8.32
N ASN A 554 17.01 -15.99 8.54
CA ASN A 554 15.83 -16.25 9.31
C ASN A 554 16.15 -15.96 10.79
N ILE A 555 15.47 -14.96 11.35
CA ILE A 555 15.51 -14.67 12.80
C ILE A 555 14.39 -15.45 13.49
N ALA A 556 14.50 -15.67 14.81
CA ALA A 556 13.67 -16.66 15.44
C ALA A 556 12.16 -16.36 15.32
N LYS A 557 11.67 -15.22 15.79
CA LYS A 557 10.21 -14.99 15.91
C LYS A 557 9.82 -13.53 15.86
N ALA A 558 8.62 -13.28 15.31
CA ALA A 558 7.91 -12.02 15.49
C ALA A 558 6.53 -12.31 16.09
N LYS A 559 6.11 -11.52 17.07
CA LYS A 559 4.80 -11.60 17.70
C LYS A 559 4.12 -10.24 17.62
N THR A 560 2.91 -10.21 17.09
CA THR A 560 2.09 -9.00 17.01
C THR A 560 0.71 -9.26 17.59
N PHE A 561 0.21 -8.39 18.46
CA PHE A 561 -1.15 -8.46 18.95
C PHE A 561 -1.75 -7.07 19.11
N GLY A 562 -3.06 -6.96 19.03
CA GLY A 562 -3.70 -5.67 19.08
C GLY A 562 -5.21 -5.72 19.05
N VAL A 563 -5.80 -4.53 19.13
CA VAL A 563 -7.24 -4.29 19.00
C VAL A 563 -7.48 -3.16 18.01
N GLU A 564 -8.41 -3.38 17.11
CA GLU A 564 -8.90 -2.40 16.16
C GLU A 564 -10.36 -2.06 16.49
N LEU A 565 -10.71 -0.78 16.37
CA LEU A 565 -12.05 -0.26 16.58
C LEU A 565 -12.38 0.73 15.46
N SER A 566 -13.52 0.55 14.82
CA SER A 566 -14.20 1.54 13.98
C SER A 566 -15.60 1.77 14.54
N ALA A 567 -15.93 3.00 14.86
CA ALA A 567 -17.23 3.38 15.40
C ALA A 567 -17.73 4.65 14.72
N ALA A 568 -18.99 4.69 14.35
CA ALA A 568 -19.67 5.90 13.88
C ALA A 568 -21.13 5.90 14.36
N TYR A 569 -21.67 7.08 14.63
CA TYR A 569 -23.06 7.19 15.04
C TYR A 569 -23.75 8.36 14.36
N ARG A 570 -24.72 8.08 13.49
CA ARG A 570 -25.54 9.09 12.87
C ARG A 570 -26.63 9.55 13.82
N ILE A 571 -26.63 10.84 14.19
CA ILE A 571 -27.56 11.40 15.16
C ILE A 571 -28.89 11.76 14.46
N GLY A 572 -29.78 10.80 14.35
CA GLY A 572 -31.10 10.97 13.73
C GLY A 572 -31.01 11.65 12.37
N LEU A 573 -31.86 12.65 12.13
CA LEU A 573 -31.91 13.44 10.89
C LEU A 573 -31.08 14.74 10.96
N THR A 574 -30.22 14.89 11.94
CA THR A 574 -29.43 16.13 12.11
C THR A 574 -28.29 16.28 11.11
N GLY A 575 -27.91 15.20 10.45
CA GLY A 575 -26.75 15.11 9.57
C GLY A 575 -25.40 14.99 10.31
N PHE A 576 -25.36 15.08 11.64
CA PHE A 576 -24.13 14.89 12.42
C PHE A 576 -23.82 13.41 12.65
N GLU A 577 -22.55 13.06 12.47
CA GLU A 577 -22.01 11.73 12.64
C GLU A 577 -20.64 11.80 13.33
N PRO A 578 -20.59 11.76 14.68
CA PRO A 578 -19.35 11.52 15.39
C PRO A 578 -18.80 10.12 15.05
N TYR A 579 -17.48 10.03 14.94
CA TYR A 579 -16.82 8.77 14.60
C TYR A 579 -15.43 8.65 15.24
N ALA A 580 -14.94 7.41 15.37
CA ALA A 580 -13.60 7.10 15.80
C ALA A 580 -13.10 5.82 15.15
N ASN A 581 -11.87 5.88 14.62
CA ASN A 581 -11.08 4.74 14.18
C ASN A 581 -9.84 4.67 15.07
N VAL A 582 -9.64 3.57 15.79
CA VAL A 582 -8.54 3.42 16.74
C VAL A 582 -7.87 2.07 16.51
N THR A 583 -6.55 2.07 16.49
CA THR A 583 -5.74 0.85 16.51
C THR A 583 -4.80 0.91 17.71
N TRP A 584 -4.86 -0.07 18.58
CA TRP A 584 -3.83 -0.37 19.55
C TRP A 584 -3.10 -1.62 19.13
N ILE A 585 -1.76 -1.56 19.04
CA ILE A 585 -0.94 -2.66 18.56
C ILE A 585 0.35 -2.74 19.36
N ARG A 586 0.80 -3.95 19.65
CA ARG A 586 2.08 -4.19 20.27
C ARG A 586 2.81 -5.31 19.52
N ARG A 587 4.05 -5.02 19.11
CA ARG A 587 4.86 -5.91 18.30
C ARG A 587 6.18 -6.19 18.98
N GLN A 588 6.60 -7.45 19.00
CA GLN A 588 7.86 -7.89 19.56
C GLN A 588 8.66 -8.67 18.53
N TYR A 589 9.96 -8.34 18.41
CA TYR A 589 10.94 -9.18 17.76
C TYR A 589 11.75 -9.97 18.79
N ASP A 590 12.02 -11.23 18.48
CA ASP A 590 12.90 -12.12 19.23
C ASP A 590 13.93 -12.70 18.24
N ASN A 591 15.21 -12.36 18.38
CA ASN A 591 16.26 -12.82 17.48
C ASN A 591 16.79 -14.23 17.84
N GLY A 592 16.22 -14.92 18.83
CA GLY A 592 16.60 -16.26 19.25
C GLY A 592 17.92 -16.35 20.02
N VAL A 593 18.72 -15.28 20.09
CA VAL A 593 20.01 -15.24 20.79
C VAL A 593 20.01 -14.29 22.00
N GLY A 594 18.83 -14.08 22.60
CA GLY A 594 18.67 -13.36 23.84
C GLY A 594 18.23 -11.90 23.72
N PHE A 595 18.12 -11.33 22.51
CA PHE A 595 17.58 -10.01 22.32
C PHE A 595 16.08 -10.08 22.01
N LYS A 596 15.29 -9.31 22.77
CA LYS A 596 13.85 -9.13 22.56
C LYS A 596 13.53 -7.66 22.65
N THR A 597 12.77 -7.11 21.70
CA THR A 597 12.36 -5.71 21.71
C THR A 597 10.91 -5.53 21.32
N TYR A 598 10.25 -4.54 21.93
CA TYR A 598 9.00 -3.96 21.47
C TYR A 598 9.20 -2.67 20.68
N ASP A 599 10.45 -2.18 20.60
CA ASP A 599 10.80 -0.95 19.88
C ASP A 599 10.99 -1.27 18.37
N THR A 600 9.89 -1.57 17.69
CA THR A 600 9.84 -2.10 16.31
C THR A 600 9.48 -1.04 15.25
N ALA A 601 9.68 0.24 15.56
CA ALA A 601 9.28 1.38 14.72
C ALA A 601 7.76 1.47 14.46
N THR A 602 6.94 0.90 15.35
CA THR A 602 5.48 0.94 15.25
C THR A 602 4.91 1.74 16.43
N PRO A 603 4.12 2.81 16.23
CA PRO A 603 3.42 3.47 17.31
C PRO A 603 2.38 2.53 17.92
N GLU A 604 2.29 2.51 19.27
CA GLU A 604 1.36 1.60 19.94
C GLU A 604 -0.11 1.97 19.69
N ILE A 605 -0.42 3.27 19.60
CA ILE A 605 -1.78 3.74 19.31
C ILE A 605 -1.74 4.70 18.12
N VAL A 606 -2.64 4.45 17.17
CA VAL A 606 -2.99 5.36 16.10
C VAL A 606 -4.51 5.54 16.11
N ALA A 607 -4.97 6.79 16.06
CA ALA A 607 -6.39 7.10 16.09
C ALA A 607 -6.75 8.25 15.13
N ARG A 608 -7.87 8.10 14.43
CA ARG A 608 -8.59 9.18 13.77
C ARG A 608 -9.98 9.30 14.40
N TYR A 609 -10.36 10.48 14.87
CA TYR A 609 -11.66 10.73 15.48
C TYR A 609 -12.15 12.13 15.18
N GLY A 610 -13.44 12.26 15.01
CA GLY A 610 -14.01 13.53 14.57
C GLY A 610 -15.52 13.53 14.50
N VAL A 611 -16.04 14.56 13.85
CA VAL A 611 -17.47 14.72 13.57
C VAL A 611 -17.65 15.10 12.12
N ARG A 612 -18.38 14.27 11.38
CA ARG A 612 -18.88 14.60 10.04
C ARG A 612 -20.24 15.27 10.16
N TRP A 613 -20.52 16.15 9.23
CA TRP A 613 -21.86 16.68 9.04
C TRP A 613 -22.20 16.66 7.55
N THR A 614 -23.38 16.17 7.24
CA THR A 614 -23.95 16.18 5.88
C THR A 614 -25.34 16.80 5.89
N GLY A 615 -25.65 17.59 4.89
CA GLY A 615 -26.96 18.18 4.71
C GLY A 615 -27.28 18.37 3.23
N SER A 616 -28.56 18.38 2.88
CA SER A 616 -28.99 18.63 1.51
C SER A 616 -30.08 19.68 1.50
N TYR A 617 -30.07 20.53 0.47
CA TYR A 617 -31.08 21.53 0.20
C TYR A 617 -31.29 21.58 -1.32
N ASP A 618 -32.44 21.10 -1.78
CA ASP A 618 -32.75 20.96 -3.21
C ASP A 618 -31.62 20.30 -4.00
N ALA A 619 -31.10 20.94 -5.04
CA ALA A 619 -30.00 20.44 -5.88
C ALA A 619 -28.62 20.61 -5.25
N LEU A 620 -28.51 21.05 -3.99
CA LEU A 620 -27.26 21.26 -3.25
C LEU A 620 -27.10 20.21 -2.15
N ALA A 621 -25.96 19.54 -2.11
CA ALA A 621 -25.53 18.70 -0.98
C ALA A 621 -24.26 19.27 -0.34
N LEU A 622 -24.26 19.38 0.98
CA LEU A 622 -23.18 19.95 1.78
C LEU A 622 -22.55 18.86 2.65
N ARG A 623 -21.25 18.93 2.89
CA ARG A 623 -20.52 18.04 3.79
C ARG A 623 -19.39 18.76 4.49
N THR A 624 -19.13 18.40 5.72
CA THR A 624 -17.95 18.84 6.48
C THR A 624 -17.41 17.67 7.32
N ASP A 625 -16.11 17.65 7.58
CA ASP A 625 -15.48 16.70 8.50
C ASP A 625 -14.41 17.46 9.31
N LEU A 626 -14.63 17.58 10.62
CA LEU A 626 -13.64 18.09 11.56
C LEU A 626 -13.07 16.93 12.34
N TYR A 627 -11.78 16.65 12.18
CA TYR A 627 -11.16 15.47 12.77
C TYR A 627 -9.74 15.70 13.26
N ALA A 628 -9.37 14.92 14.26
CA ALA A 628 -8.01 14.77 14.72
C ALA A 628 -7.42 13.44 14.25
N HIS A 629 -6.13 13.48 13.88
CA HIS A 629 -5.29 12.32 13.70
C HIS A 629 -4.23 12.31 14.78
N SER A 630 -4.15 11.22 15.56
CA SER A 630 -3.27 11.09 16.73
C SER A 630 -2.45 9.82 16.64
N GLN A 631 -1.16 9.91 17.01
CA GLN A 631 -0.30 8.74 17.17
C GLN A 631 0.59 8.88 18.40
N THR A 632 0.90 7.75 19.04
CA THR A 632 1.88 7.69 20.13
C THR A 632 3.31 7.78 19.61
N ALA A 633 4.27 7.95 20.50
CA ALA A 633 5.69 7.95 20.18
C ALA A 633 6.10 6.64 19.49
N THR A 634 6.98 6.74 18.51
CA THR A 634 7.58 5.59 17.79
C THR A 634 9.00 5.39 18.28
N LYS A 635 9.39 4.14 18.48
CA LYS A 635 10.74 3.77 18.89
C LYS A 635 11.25 2.63 18.04
N TYR A 636 12.55 2.63 17.79
CA TYR A 636 13.25 1.55 17.10
C TYR A 636 14.55 1.22 17.83
N ASP A 637 14.81 -0.09 17.99
CA ASP A 637 16.06 -0.64 18.52
C ASP A 637 16.38 -1.91 17.76
N ASP A 638 17.60 -2.01 17.22
CA ASP A 638 18.09 -3.18 16.49
C ASP A 638 18.88 -4.17 17.37
N GLY A 639 19.02 -3.88 18.67
CA GLY A 639 19.74 -4.71 19.64
C GLY A 639 21.26 -4.65 19.52
N VAL A 640 21.80 -3.76 18.70
CA VAL A 640 23.25 -3.58 18.58
C VAL A 640 23.71 -2.47 19.50
N ALA A 641 24.48 -2.80 20.52
CA ALA A 641 25.00 -1.82 21.48
C ALA A 641 25.81 -0.73 20.74
N GLY A 642 25.43 0.55 20.92
CA GLY A 642 26.09 1.68 20.28
C GLY A 642 25.69 1.87 18.80
N SER A 643 24.67 1.17 18.31
CA SER A 643 24.13 1.37 16.97
C SER A 643 23.56 2.77 16.80
N SER A 644 23.88 3.43 15.68
CA SER A 644 23.27 4.68 15.27
C SER A 644 21.87 4.51 14.66
N SER A 645 21.39 3.27 14.52
CA SER A 645 20.08 2.97 13.94
C SER A 645 18.94 3.03 14.97
N ALA A 646 19.24 2.97 16.27
CA ALA A 646 18.22 3.17 17.31
C ALA A 646 17.72 4.63 17.32
N TYR A 647 16.42 4.82 17.34
CA TYR A 647 15.81 6.16 17.35
C TYR A 647 14.48 6.23 18.09
N ARG A 648 14.08 7.46 18.41
CA ARG A 648 12.76 7.78 18.99
C ARG A 648 12.16 8.97 18.28
N LEU A 649 10.88 8.85 17.90
CA LEU A 649 10.08 9.93 17.34
C LEU A 649 8.94 10.26 18.32
N GLY A 650 8.68 11.54 18.53
CA GLY A 650 7.61 11.98 19.42
C GLY A 650 6.23 11.65 18.86
N GLY A 651 5.28 11.42 19.74
CA GLY A 651 3.87 11.34 19.36
C GLY A 651 3.34 12.67 18.81
N ALA A 652 2.29 12.60 18.00
CA ALA A 652 1.69 13.78 17.38
C ALA A 652 0.17 13.68 17.34
N THR A 653 -0.48 14.86 17.43
CA THR A 653 -1.88 15.03 17.11
C THR A 653 -2.01 16.22 16.18
N THR A 654 -2.67 16.03 15.05
CA THR A 654 -3.03 17.09 14.10
C THR A 654 -4.55 17.26 14.08
N LEU A 655 -5.02 18.50 13.92
CA LEU A 655 -6.43 18.81 13.69
C LEU A 655 -6.60 19.21 12.23
N ASN A 656 -7.65 18.68 11.58
CA ASN A 656 -7.94 18.87 10.17
C ASN A 656 -9.42 19.18 9.98
N LEU A 657 -9.72 19.96 8.95
CA LEU A 657 -11.08 20.31 8.55
C LEU A 657 -11.22 20.16 7.04
N THR A 658 -12.23 19.42 6.60
CA THR A 658 -12.64 19.40 5.20
C THR A 658 -14.07 19.88 5.07
N ALA A 659 -14.36 20.54 3.96
CA ALA A 659 -15.70 20.99 3.61
C ALA A 659 -15.90 20.85 2.09
N GLY A 660 -17.10 20.47 1.68
CA GLY A 660 -17.42 20.34 0.28
C GLY A 660 -18.90 20.53 0.00
N PHE A 661 -19.20 20.80 -1.25
CA PHE A 661 -20.58 20.82 -1.72
C PHE A 661 -20.67 20.22 -3.12
N SER A 662 -21.80 19.58 -3.38
CA SER A 662 -22.16 19.08 -4.71
C SER A 662 -23.42 19.77 -5.17
N PHE A 663 -23.52 20.13 -6.44
CA PHE A 663 -24.62 20.90 -7.01
C PHE A 663 -24.96 20.42 -8.43
N GLY A 664 -26.08 20.92 -8.95
CA GLY A 664 -26.67 20.50 -10.21
C GLY A 664 -27.80 19.48 -10.02
N PRO A 665 -28.67 19.27 -11.01
CA PRO A 665 -29.85 18.41 -10.89
C PRO A 665 -29.56 16.97 -10.48
N GLN A 666 -28.38 16.46 -10.84
CA GLN A 666 -27.88 15.12 -10.44
C GLN A 666 -26.70 15.22 -9.49
N LYS A 667 -26.45 16.37 -8.84
CA LYS A 667 -25.29 16.65 -8.01
C LYS A 667 -23.96 16.28 -8.72
N GLN A 668 -23.94 16.52 -10.02
CA GLN A 668 -22.84 16.09 -10.89
C GLN A 668 -21.60 16.98 -10.81
N TYR A 669 -21.71 18.15 -10.21
CA TYR A 669 -20.59 19.06 -9.95
C TYR A 669 -20.24 19.03 -8.46
N SER A 670 -18.96 18.99 -8.10
CA SER A 670 -18.55 19.15 -6.71
C SER A 670 -17.33 20.06 -6.56
N LEU A 671 -17.27 20.72 -5.42
CA LEU A 671 -16.10 21.45 -4.94
C LEU A 671 -15.79 21.02 -3.52
N ASP A 672 -14.57 20.60 -3.28
CA ASP A 672 -14.07 20.14 -2.00
C ASP A 672 -12.85 20.95 -1.60
N ALA A 673 -12.81 21.40 -0.35
CA ALA A 673 -11.71 22.15 0.24
C ALA A 673 -11.25 21.48 1.54
N GLY A 674 -9.94 21.46 1.80
CA GLY A 674 -9.35 20.94 3.02
C GLY A 674 -8.38 21.92 3.65
N LEU A 675 -8.35 21.96 4.99
CA LEU A 675 -7.33 22.63 5.81
C LEU A 675 -6.75 21.61 6.77
N TYR A 676 -5.48 21.29 6.58
CA TYR A 676 -4.80 20.20 7.29
C TYR A 676 -3.70 20.75 8.20
N ASN A 677 -3.42 19.98 9.26
CA ASN A 677 -2.46 20.36 10.29
C ASN A 677 -2.67 21.81 10.76
N ILE A 678 -3.89 22.14 11.16
CA ILE A 678 -4.35 23.51 11.44
C ILE A 678 -3.42 24.26 12.40
N PHE A 679 -2.85 23.55 13.38
CA PHE A 679 -1.96 24.13 14.38
C PHE A 679 -0.47 24.10 13.99
N ASP A 680 -0.15 23.72 12.74
CA ASP A 680 1.22 23.66 12.22
C ASP A 680 2.14 22.78 13.07
N LYS A 681 1.61 21.64 13.53
CA LYS A 681 2.35 20.69 14.36
C LYS A 681 3.53 20.11 13.60
N LYS A 682 4.74 20.27 14.15
CA LYS A 682 5.95 19.63 13.67
C LYS A 682 6.02 18.19 14.17
N TYR A 683 6.07 17.22 13.24
CA TYR A 683 6.21 15.80 13.57
C TYR A 683 6.81 15.00 12.42
N GLN A 684 7.17 13.75 12.70
CA GLN A 684 7.79 12.82 11.76
C GLN A 684 7.18 11.44 11.95
N ASP A 685 6.89 10.75 10.86
CA ASP A 685 6.50 9.35 10.85
C ASP A 685 7.71 8.43 10.67
N ASN A 686 8.78 8.93 10.06
CA ASN A 686 10.09 8.33 10.04
C ASN A 686 11.18 9.40 10.29
N GLN A 687 12.38 8.99 10.68
CA GLN A 687 13.45 9.92 11.06
C GLN A 687 13.99 10.79 9.90
N SER A 688 13.75 10.38 8.65
CA SER A 688 14.31 11.05 7.48
C SER A 688 13.42 12.15 6.93
N ILE A 689 12.12 12.19 7.29
CA ILE A 689 11.13 13.05 6.65
C ILE A 689 10.23 13.70 7.70
N TYR A 690 10.07 15.03 7.62
CA TYR A 690 9.02 15.75 8.32
C TYR A 690 7.71 15.71 7.54
N GLU A 691 6.62 15.57 8.25
CA GLU A 691 5.28 15.65 7.69
C GLU A 691 4.91 17.10 7.31
N PRO A 692 3.92 17.30 6.41
CA PRO A 692 3.57 18.62 5.90
C PRO A 692 3.24 19.65 7.00
N ALA A 693 3.66 20.91 6.79
CA ALA A 693 3.17 22.06 7.52
C ALA A 693 1.64 22.21 7.38
N ARG A 694 1.06 23.19 8.04
CA ARG A 694 -0.33 23.55 7.76
C ARG A 694 -0.51 23.87 6.26
N TYR A 695 -1.46 23.20 5.61
CA TYR A 695 -1.75 23.41 4.19
C TYR A 695 -3.25 23.37 3.90
N PHE A 696 -3.62 23.92 2.75
CA PHE A 696 -4.95 23.78 2.20
C PHE A 696 -4.94 23.03 0.87
N SER A 697 -6.05 22.36 0.57
CA SER A 697 -6.33 21.76 -0.73
C SER A 697 -7.66 22.24 -1.30
N LEU A 698 -7.78 22.15 -2.61
CA LEU A 698 -9.03 22.42 -3.33
C LEU A 698 -9.15 21.42 -4.47
N LYS A 699 -10.32 20.79 -4.61
CA LYS A 699 -10.61 19.83 -5.67
C LYS A 699 -11.98 20.11 -6.28
N MET A 700 -12.06 20.08 -7.59
CA MET A 700 -13.28 20.25 -8.38
C MET A 700 -13.51 19.00 -9.22
N ASN A 701 -14.76 18.55 -9.27
CA ASN A 701 -15.16 17.43 -10.12
C ASN A 701 -16.40 17.81 -10.93
N ALA A 702 -16.47 17.36 -12.19
CA ALA A 702 -17.66 17.46 -13.02
C ALA A 702 -17.90 16.13 -13.73
N ARG A 703 -19.15 15.66 -13.72
CA ARG A 703 -19.60 14.43 -14.40
C ARG A 703 -20.72 14.77 -15.37
N PHE A 704 -20.75 14.09 -16.54
CA PHE A 704 -21.68 14.36 -17.65
C PHE A 704 -22.36 13.09 -18.13
#